data_e5c324c40ecb10901d3cec2dd34ec882
#
_entry.id   e5c324c40ecb10901d3cec2dd34ec882
#
_cell.length_a   1.000
_cell.length_b   1.000
_cell.length_c   1.000
_cell.angle_alpha   90.00
_cell.angle_beta   90.00
_cell.angle_gamma   90.00
#
_symmetry.space_group_name_H-M   'P 1'
#
loop_
_entity.id
_entity.type
_entity.pdbx_description
1 polymer ?
#
loop_
_entity_poly.entity_id
_entity_poly.type
_entity_poly.pdbx_seq_one_letter_code
_entity_poly.pdbx_strand_id
1 'polypeptide(L)'
;MEDRIEEEEESNSCSNISFKLIMVALLYFLNNRCNNYIHQFYPFFKRAIRYKNGDNVLLDIKTKWGEELDKNNILQEYPRPQFERDSYMNLNGEWDCTLTLVNNTEAILYEGKIIVPFPIESRLSGIEDITLDPGMMLIYKKVIDLSKLENRGKFLLHFGAVDQTTRLYINDKKVGEFDGGYHPFYFDITDYLKDLSKTEITVKVIDNYGLNGAAIGKQGNPRRGIYYQKIGGIWQTVWIESVPNIYIKDVKITPYYDDHSVGFFMTLEENAEINKDIIGQVKIFDDNQELVGSGKIQPNEDVIISLPKDFKSWSPEEPYLYKVEYTYGKDVVKSYFGMRKFSIEPDANNIMRLFLNNKPYFQNGVLDQGFWSDGIYTPPSDEAMIYDIKTMKDLGFNMLRKHIKIEPKRWYYHCDTLGMLVWQDQPSGGGFPYNKADDAFYYTDDDYELFNRTSEIGRRNFYRDINRTLDNLYNSPCISTWVPFNEGWGQFDSVKIATMVKEIDKTRFVDHVSGYVDHLGPDFRSLHIYFDTIKFEKDEINRPVVLSEYGGYGLKVKDHLGCTEQFSYIMFETEEKLTESIKSLIKDQIYPNMIKGLCAAVYTQLSDVEQEINGFLTYDRKVLKVIASEIKEANDMLKLRYD
;
A
#
# COMPACT_ATOMS: atom_id res chain seq x y z
N MET A 1 -25.79 -40.90 22.20
CA MET A 1 -24.41 -40.43 21.89
C MET A 1 -23.82 -41.16 20.67
N GLU A 2 -24.23 -42.39 20.44
CA GLU A 2 -23.85 -43.18 19.25
C GLU A 2 -24.54 -42.72 17.96
N ASP A 3 -25.80 -42.32 18.02
CA ASP A 3 -26.56 -41.86 16.81
C ASP A 3 -26.08 -40.52 16.18
N ARG A 4 -25.28 -39.72 16.90
CA ARG A 4 -24.68 -38.50 16.35
C ARG A 4 -23.35 -38.71 15.63
N ILE A 5 -22.67 -39.80 15.89
CA ILE A 5 -21.37 -40.09 15.28
C ILE A 5 -21.56 -40.71 13.88
N GLU A 6 -22.64 -41.50 13.67
CA GLU A 6 -22.95 -42.07 12.35
C GLU A 6 -23.38 -41.01 11.32
N GLU A 7 -24.13 -39.95 11.71
CA GLU A 7 -24.50 -38.85 10.80
C GLU A 7 -23.30 -38.01 10.37
N GLU A 8 -22.29 -37.79 11.21
CA GLU A 8 -21.07 -37.06 10.83
C GLU A 8 -20.13 -37.88 9.93
N GLU A 9 -20.07 -39.19 10.07
CA GLU A 9 -19.27 -40.05 9.17
C GLU A 9 -19.92 -40.25 7.80
N GLU A 10 -21.23 -40.34 7.69
CA GLU A 10 -21.94 -40.37 6.38
C GLU A 10 -21.84 -39.03 5.63
N SER A 11 -21.88 -37.88 6.30
CA SER A 11 -21.73 -36.59 5.67
C SER A 11 -20.29 -36.35 5.13
N ASN A 12 -19.27 -36.82 5.82
CA ASN A 12 -17.88 -36.74 5.37
C ASN A 12 -17.55 -37.74 4.24
N SER A 13 -18.19 -38.89 4.18
CA SER A 13 -17.98 -39.87 3.10
C SER A 13 -18.60 -39.40 1.77
N CYS A 14 -19.80 -38.81 1.80
CA CYS A 14 -20.46 -38.25 0.63
C CYS A 14 -19.69 -37.03 0.05
N SER A 15 -19.09 -36.23 0.93
CA SER A 15 -18.28 -35.05 0.50
C SER A 15 -16.97 -35.45 -0.19
N ASN A 16 -16.30 -36.52 0.28
CA ASN A 16 -15.09 -37.03 -0.33
C ASN A 16 -15.30 -37.74 -1.67
N ILE A 17 -16.45 -38.40 -1.83
CA ILE A 17 -16.82 -39.08 -3.08
C ILE A 17 -17.15 -38.05 -4.16
N SER A 18 -17.85 -36.94 -3.85
CA SER A 18 -18.14 -35.87 -4.77
C SER A 18 -16.85 -35.15 -5.25
N PHE A 19 -15.90 -34.89 -4.36
CA PHE A 19 -14.64 -34.24 -4.72
C PHE A 19 -13.75 -35.15 -5.59
N LYS A 20 -13.66 -36.44 -5.28
CA LYS A 20 -12.95 -37.41 -6.11
C LYS A 20 -13.58 -37.58 -7.48
N LEU A 21 -14.92 -37.59 -7.59
CA LEU A 21 -15.64 -37.66 -8.86
C LEU A 21 -15.43 -36.38 -9.71
N ILE A 22 -15.39 -35.20 -9.08
CA ILE A 22 -15.10 -33.94 -9.75
C ILE A 22 -13.64 -33.92 -10.25
N MET A 23 -12.68 -34.36 -9.44
CA MET A 23 -11.27 -34.46 -9.87
C MET A 23 -11.05 -35.50 -10.95
N VAL A 24 -11.73 -36.65 -10.91
CA VAL A 24 -11.67 -37.67 -11.97
C VAL A 24 -12.31 -37.18 -13.25
N ALA A 25 -13.43 -36.45 -13.18
CA ALA A 25 -14.07 -35.83 -14.33
C ALA A 25 -13.16 -34.75 -14.95
N LEU A 26 -12.51 -33.90 -14.14
CA LEU A 26 -11.52 -32.91 -14.60
C LEU A 26 -10.32 -33.56 -15.29
N LEU A 27 -9.76 -34.61 -14.70
CA LEU A 27 -8.65 -35.38 -15.29
C LEU A 27 -9.08 -36.11 -16.58
N TYR A 28 -10.31 -36.63 -16.64
CA TYR A 28 -10.88 -37.27 -17.83
C TYR A 28 -11.12 -36.25 -18.97
N PHE A 29 -11.64 -35.04 -18.65
CA PHE A 29 -11.80 -33.95 -19.61
C PHE A 29 -10.48 -33.36 -20.08
N LEU A 30 -9.49 -33.21 -19.22
CA LEU A 30 -8.15 -32.74 -19.57
C LEU A 30 -7.40 -33.72 -20.47
N ASN A 31 -7.63 -35.02 -20.34
CA ASN A 31 -7.02 -36.06 -21.18
C ASN A 31 -7.71 -36.29 -22.54
N ASN A 32 -8.97 -35.93 -22.71
CA ASN A 32 -9.78 -36.29 -23.89
C ASN A 32 -10.12 -35.14 -24.84
N ARG A 33 -9.24 -34.12 -25.04
CA ARG A 33 -9.31 -33.09 -26.11
C ARG A 33 -10.71 -32.50 -26.43
N CYS A 34 -11.58 -32.30 -25.45
CA CYS A 34 -12.89 -31.68 -25.65
C CYS A 34 -12.88 -30.21 -25.23
N ASN A 35 -12.15 -29.35 -25.95
CA ASN A 35 -11.96 -27.92 -25.61
C ASN A 35 -13.25 -27.09 -25.70
N ASN A 36 -14.26 -27.50 -26.43
CA ASN A 36 -15.46 -26.68 -26.69
C ASN A 36 -16.51 -26.66 -25.55
N TYR A 37 -16.36 -27.46 -24.50
CA TYR A 37 -17.33 -27.57 -23.42
C TYR A 37 -16.89 -26.91 -22.10
N ILE A 38 -15.63 -26.53 -21.98
CA ILE A 38 -15.11 -25.92 -20.73
C ILE A 38 -15.80 -24.58 -20.45
N HIS A 39 -16.07 -23.77 -21.46
CA HIS A 39 -16.76 -22.48 -21.33
C HIS A 39 -18.18 -22.58 -20.76
N GLN A 40 -18.92 -23.67 -21.07
CA GLN A 40 -20.27 -23.86 -20.55
C GLN A 40 -20.32 -24.32 -19.10
N PHE A 41 -19.28 -25.01 -18.62
CA PHE A 41 -19.25 -25.62 -17.30
C PHE A 41 -18.43 -24.82 -16.27
N TYR A 42 -17.55 -23.92 -16.71
CA TYR A 42 -16.75 -23.11 -15.79
C TYR A 42 -17.59 -22.26 -14.81
N PRO A 43 -18.66 -21.57 -15.23
CA PRO A 43 -19.57 -20.90 -14.29
C PRO A 43 -20.29 -21.85 -13.33
N PHE A 44 -20.62 -23.06 -13.82
CA PHE A 44 -21.29 -24.09 -13.03
C PHE A 44 -20.38 -24.69 -11.96
N PHE A 45 -19.10 -24.97 -12.31
CA PHE A 45 -18.10 -25.43 -11.38
C PHE A 45 -17.76 -24.35 -10.31
N LYS A 46 -17.69 -23.09 -10.71
CA LYS A 46 -17.46 -21.98 -9.80
C LYS A 46 -18.65 -21.80 -8.84
N ARG A 47 -19.86 -21.98 -9.31
CA ARG A 47 -21.08 -21.96 -8.48
C ARG A 47 -21.12 -23.15 -7.49
N ALA A 48 -20.68 -24.35 -7.90
CA ALA A 48 -20.60 -25.52 -7.03
C ALA A 48 -19.50 -25.41 -5.96
N ILE A 49 -18.36 -24.72 -6.27
CA ILE A 49 -17.30 -24.44 -5.30
C ILE A 49 -17.76 -23.34 -4.33
N ARG A 50 -18.51 -22.32 -4.77
CA ARG A 50 -19.14 -21.33 -3.88
C ARG A 50 -20.07 -21.97 -2.83
N TYR A 51 -20.83 -23.00 -3.17
CA TYR A 51 -21.76 -23.67 -2.25
C TYR A 51 -21.10 -24.54 -1.17
N LYS A 52 -19.76 -24.80 -1.25
CA LYS A 52 -19.06 -25.67 -0.27
C LYS A 52 -18.29 -24.96 0.84
N ASN A 53 -18.08 -23.65 0.73
CA ASN A 53 -17.44 -22.86 1.77
C ASN A 53 -18.54 -22.00 2.41
N GLY A 54 -19.08 -22.43 3.52
CA GLY A 54 -20.18 -21.76 4.27
C GLY A 54 -19.90 -20.25 4.43
N ASP A 55 -20.63 -19.43 4.04
CA ASP A 55 -20.82 -18.54 2.91
C ASP A 55 -20.90 -17.09 3.32
N ASN A 56 -19.74 -16.51 3.61
CA ASN A 56 -19.63 -15.07 3.71
C ASN A 56 -19.55 -14.47 2.28
N VAL A 57 -20.69 -14.01 1.75
CA VAL A 57 -20.82 -13.49 0.38
C VAL A 57 -20.54 -12.00 0.37
N LEU A 58 -19.71 -11.53 -0.60
CA LEU A 58 -19.54 -10.10 -0.89
C LEU A 58 -20.87 -9.51 -1.40
N LEU A 59 -21.28 -8.41 -0.79
CA LEU A 59 -22.45 -7.65 -1.20
C LEU A 59 -22.07 -6.63 -2.27
N ASP A 60 -23.03 -6.31 -3.16
CA ASP A 60 -22.81 -5.35 -4.24
C ASP A 60 -23.04 -3.92 -3.75
N ILE A 61 -22.00 -3.36 -3.12
CA ILE A 61 -21.98 -1.95 -2.73
C ILE A 61 -20.85 -1.22 -3.46
N LYS A 62 -21.11 0.01 -3.87
CA LYS A 62 -20.14 0.88 -4.55
C LYS A 62 -19.97 2.18 -3.79
N THR A 63 -18.80 2.74 -3.89
CA THR A 63 -18.53 4.13 -3.48
C THR A 63 -19.29 5.08 -4.43
N LYS A 64 -19.53 6.33 -4.00
CA LYS A 64 -20.10 7.34 -4.88
C LYS A 64 -19.25 7.58 -6.15
N TRP A 65 -17.93 7.53 -6.01
CA TRP A 65 -17.00 7.70 -7.15
C TRP A 65 -17.01 6.52 -8.10
N GLY A 66 -17.23 5.29 -7.61
CA GLY A 66 -17.39 4.12 -8.46
C GLY A 66 -18.75 4.07 -9.17
N GLU A 67 -19.81 4.68 -8.58
CA GLU A 67 -21.10 4.88 -9.25
C GLU A 67 -21.02 5.89 -10.38
N GLU A 68 -20.19 6.94 -10.21
CA GLU A 68 -20.02 8.06 -11.16
C GLU A 68 -18.82 7.88 -12.10
N LEU A 69 -18.19 6.68 -12.12
CA LEU A 69 -16.95 6.44 -12.85
C LEU A 69 -17.10 6.69 -14.35
N ASP A 70 -16.36 7.68 -14.88
CA ASP A 70 -16.21 7.88 -16.32
C ASP A 70 -15.09 6.99 -16.88
N LYS A 71 -15.47 5.96 -17.63
CA LYS A 71 -14.53 5.01 -18.26
C LYS A 71 -13.51 5.64 -19.21
N ASN A 72 -13.77 6.88 -19.69
CA ASN A 72 -12.89 7.63 -20.56
C ASN A 72 -11.92 8.54 -19.79
N ASN A 73 -12.09 8.68 -18.47
CA ASN A 73 -11.30 9.58 -17.63
C ASN A 73 -10.89 8.91 -16.32
N ILE A 74 -10.15 7.80 -16.41
CA ILE A 74 -9.74 6.99 -15.26
C ILE A 74 -8.38 7.44 -14.75
N LEU A 75 -8.32 8.05 -13.56
CA LEU A 75 -7.06 8.41 -12.86
C LEU A 75 -6.05 9.03 -13.84
N GLN A 76 -6.45 10.13 -14.49
CA GLN A 76 -5.67 10.79 -15.55
C GLN A 76 -4.59 11.73 -15.00
N GLU A 77 -4.58 12.00 -13.71
CA GLU A 77 -3.59 12.83 -13.04
C GLU A 77 -2.18 12.25 -13.22
N TYR A 78 -1.16 13.13 -13.25
CA TYR A 78 0.22 12.68 -13.36
C TYR A 78 0.61 11.77 -12.20
N PRO A 79 1.10 10.54 -12.45
CA PRO A 79 1.21 9.50 -11.42
C PRO A 79 2.33 9.71 -10.39
N ARG A 80 3.36 10.53 -10.72
CA ARG A 80 4.56 10.75 -9.89
C ARG A 80 4.77 12.23 -9.55
N PRO A 81 3.96 12.86 -8.68
CA PRO A 81 4.03 14.30 -8.40
C PRO A 81 5.40 14.80 -7.92
N GLN A 82 6.23 13.92 -7.33
CA GLN A 82 7.60 14.24 -6.92
C GLN A 82 8.64 14.04 -8.04
N PHE A 83 8.20 13.71 -9.26
CA PHE A 83 9.12 13.45 -10.37
C PHE A 83 8.41 13.71 -11.72
N GLU A 84 7.88 14.93 -11.88
CA GLU A 84 6.97 15.28 -12.97
C GLU A 84 7.73 15.71 -14.23
N ARG A 85 7.30 15.16 -15.38
CA ARG A 85 7.71 15.55 -16.73
C ARG A 85 6.52 15.97 -17.57
N ASP A 86 6.73 16.94 -18.46
CA ASP A 86 5.66 17.47 -19.30
C ASP A 86 5.30 16.53 -20.47
N SER A 87 6.26 15.70 -20.94
CA SER A 87 6.06 14.77 -22.07
C SER A 87 5.65 13.39 -21.55
N TYR A 88 4.35 13.19 -21.33
CA TYR A 88 3.79 11.91 -20.90
C TYR A 88 2.43 11.63 -21.54
N MET A 89 2.05 10.35 -21.54
CA MET A 89 0.75 9.87 -21.98
C MET A 89 0.23 8.84 -20.97
N ASN A 90 -0.93 9.10 -20.36
CA ASN A 90 -1.62 8.15 -19.50
C ASN A 90 -2.27 7.05 -20.36
N LEU A 91 -2.15 5.78 -19.97
CA LEU A 91 -2.66 4.63 -20.70
C LEU A 91 -3.79 3.92 -19.97
N ASN A 92 -4.30 4.45 -18.87
CA ASN A 92 -5.47 3.93 -18.18
C ASN A 92 -6.70 3.87 -19.10
N GLY A 93 -7.75 3.22 -18.64
CA GLY A 93 -8.98 3.02 -19.40
C GLY A 93 -9.06 1.63 -20.03
N GLU A 94 -9.75 1.50 -21.15
CA GLU A 94 -10.06 0.19 -21.75
C GLU A 94 -8.86 -0.46 -22.45
N TRP A 95 -8.62 -1.75 -22.12
CA TRP A 95 -7.68 -2.64 -22.78
C TRP A 95 -8.38 -3.93 -23.22
N ASP A 96 -7.89 -4.61 -24.26
CA ASP A 96 -8.25 -5.98 -24.56
C ASP A 96 -7.68 -6.91 -23.48
N CYS A 97 -8.44 -7.93 -23.10
CA CYS A 97 -8.12 -8.82 -22.00
C CYS A 97 -8.42 -10.28 -22.37
N THR A 98 -7.45 -11.16 -22.13
CA THR A 98 -7.61 -12.62 -22.29
C THR A 98 -7.09 -13.32 -21.04
N LEU A 99 -7.88 -14.18 -20.42
CA LEU A 99 -7.45 -15.08 -19.36
C LEU A 99 -7.26 -16.48 -19.93
N THR A 100 -6.12 -17.12 -19.65
CA THR A 100 -5.76 -18.43 -20.18
C THR A 100 -4.99 -19.24 -19.14
N LEU A 101 -4.65 -20.49 -19.46
CA LEU A 101 -3.78 -21.31 -18.60
C LEU A 101 -2.31 -21.09 -18.98
N VAL A 102 -1.41 -21.05 -18.00
CA VAL A 102 0.05 -20.89 -18.20
C VAL A 102 0.60 -22.01 -19.10
N ASN A 103 0.15 -23.25 -18.89
CA ASN A 103 0.62 -24.44 -19.60
C ASN A 103 -0.13 -24.72 -20.92
N ASN A 104 -1.22 -24.00 -21.19
CA ASN A 104 -2.02 -24.15 -22.42
C ASN A 104 -2.68 -22.81 -22.77
N THR A 105 -1.97 -21.98 -23.51
CA THR A 105 -2.43 -20.64 -23.90
C THR A 105 -3.58 -20.66 -24.93
N GLU A 106 -3.89 -21.80 -25.52
CA GLU A 106 -5.06 -21.97 -26.40
C GLU A 106 -6.35 -22.20 -25.61
N ALA A 107 -6.23 -22.55 -24.31
CA ALA A 107 -7.39 -22.71 -23.41
C ALA A 107 -7.83 -21.34 -22.89
N ILE A 108 -8.66 -20.64 -23.67
CA ILE A 108 -9.21 -19.33 -23.30
C ILE A 108 -10.32 -19.54 -22.27
N LEU A 109 -10.11 -18.97 -21.06
CA LEU A 109 -11.08 -18.98 -19.96
C LEU A 109 -11.97 -17.75 -19.98
N TYR A 110 -11.44 -16.62 -20.46
CA TYR A 110 -12.17 -15.37 -20.68
C TYR A 110 -11.49 -14.58 -21.81
N GLU A 111 -12.31 -13.88 -22.61
CA GLU A 111 -11.86 -12.92 -23.62
C GLU A 111 -12.85 -11.73 -23.62
N GLY A 112 -12.34 -10.51 -23.58
CA GLY A 112 -13.17 -9.31 -23.54
C GLY A 112 -12.36 -8.04 -23.31
N LYS A 113 -12.95 -7.09 -22.60
CA LYS A 113 -12.33 -5.81 -22.23
C LYS A 113 -12.15 -5.73 -20.71
N ILE A 114 -11.12 -5.00 -20.30
CA ILE A 114 -10.84 -4.67 -18.90
C ILE A 114 -10.53 -3.18 -18.78
N ILE A 115 -10.97 -2.56 -17.70
CA ILE A 115 -10.66 -1.16 -17.40
C ILE A 115 -9.42 -1.11 -16.48
N VAL A 116 -8.28 -0.70 -17.04
CA VAL A 116 -7.03 -0.49 -16.31
C VAL A 116 -7.11 0.89 -15.61
N PRO A 117 -6.67 1.03 -14.34
CA PRO A 117 -5.86 0.09 -13.58
C PRO A 117 -6.65 -0.75 -12.54
N PHE A 118 -7.88 -1.09 -12.79
CA PHE A 118 -8.62 -1.90 -11.83
C PHE A 118 -8.26 -3.40 -11.99
N PRO A 119 -7.91 -4.11 -10.87
CA PRO A 119 -7.59 -5.54 -10.93
C PRO A 119 -8.78 -6.35 -11.42
N ILE A 120 -8.51 -7.50 -12.03
CA ILE A 120 -9.56 -8.32 -12.68
C ILE A 120 -10.69 -8.72 -11.75
N GLU A 121 -10.43 -8.84 -10.45
CA GLU A 121 -11.40 -9.14 -9.40
C GLU A 121 -12.29 -7.95 -9.02
N SER A 122 -11.87 -6.73 -9.38
CA SER A 122 -12.58 -5.50 -9.07
C SER A 122 -13.81 -5.33 -9.96
N ARG A 123 -14.91 -4.84 -9.38
CA ARG A 123 -16.11 -4.48 -10.13
C ARG A 123 -15.89 -3.34 -11.12
N LEU A 124 -14.98 -2.43 -10.79
CA LEU A 124 -14.60 -1.31 -11.66
C LEU A 124 -13.77 -1.75 -12.86
N SER A 125 -13.23 -2.97 -12.85
CA SER A 125 -12.57 -3.55 -14.03
C SER A 125 -13.55 -3.79 -15.21
N GLY A 126 -14.85 -3.86 -14.92
CA GLY A 126 -15.88 -4.21 -15.89
C GLY A 126 -16.01 -5.72 -16.12
N ILE A 127 -15.27 -6.54 -15.36
CA ILE A 127 -15.31 -8.00 -15.40
C ILE A 127 -15.96 -8.50 -14.11
N GLU A 128 -16.86 -9.46 -14.22
CA GLU A 128 -17.57 -10.01 -13.08
C GLU A 128 -17.16 -11.45 -12.82
N ASP A 129 -17.05 -11.81 -11.54
CA ASP A 129 -16.86 -13.20 -11.07
C ASP A 129 -15.63 -13.93 -11.62
N ILE A 130 -14.58 -13.21 -12.01
CA ILE A 130 -13.30 -13.80 -12.47
C ILE A 130 -12.20 -13.45 -11.48
N THR A 131 -11.29 -14.40 -11.28
CA THR A 131 -10.12 -14.27 -10.39
C THR A 131 -8.90 -14.80 -11.13
N LEU A 132 -7.76 -14.13 -11.00
CA LEU A 132 -6.48 -14.61 -11.50
C LEU A 132 -5.90 -15.61 -10.47
N ASP A 133 -6.16 -16.91 -10.67
CA ASP A 133 -5.68 -17.95 -9.76
C ASP A 133 -4.33 -18.54 -10.19
N PRO A 134 -3.57 -19.17 -9.28
CA PRO A 134 -2.33 -19.85 -9.62
C PRO A 134 -2.49 -20.83 -10.80
N GLY A 135 -1.56 -20.77 -11.74
CA GLY A 135 -1.64 -21.54 -12.99
C GLY A 135 -2.40 -20.87 -14.13
N MET A 136 -3.00 -19.71 -13.89
CA MET A 136 -3.61 -18.85 -14.92
C MET A 136 -2.65 -17.74 -15.36
N MET A 137 -2.90 -17.19 -16.55
CA MET A 137 -2.19 -16.05 -17.11
C MET A 137 -3.17 -15.05 -17.70
N LEU A 138 -3.09 -13.82 -17.22
CA LEU A 138 -3.85 -12.69 -17.70
C LEU A 138 -3.05 -11.94 -18.75
N ILE A 139 -3.63 -11.72 -19.93
CA ILE A 139 -3.00 -11.05 -21.06
C ILE A 139 -3.77 -9.78 -21.36
N TYR A 140 -3.09 -8.64 -21.24
CA TYR A 140 -3.59 -7.33 -21.63
C TYR A 140 -3.04 -6.94 -22.98
N LYS A 141 -3.84 -6.31 -23.84
CA LYS A 141 -3.38 -5.72 -25.10
C LYS A 141 -3.96 -4.32 -25.29
N LYS A 142 -3.12 -3.42 -25.80
CA LYS A 142 -3.54 -2.05 -26.20
C LYS A 142 -2.71 -1.59 -27.38
N VAL A 143 -3.37 -1.03 -28.39
CA VAL A 143 -2.73 -0.30 -29.49
C VAL A 143 -2.78 1.19 -29.19
N ILE A 144 -1.64 1.84 -29.25
CA ILE A 144 -1.48 3.27 -28.96
C ILE A 144 -0.85 4.02 -30.10
N ASP A 145 -1.06 5.34 -30.12
CA ASP A 145 -0.48 6.29 -31.07
C ASP A 145 0.51 7.22 -30.34
N LEU A 146 1.79 6.86 -30.38
CA LEU A 146 2.89 7.63 -29.79
C LEU A 146 3.31 8.85 -30.63
N SER A 147 2.81 8.99 -31.87
CA SER A 147 3.10 10.17 -32.69
C SER A 147 2.52 11.47 -32.10
N LYS A 148 1.58 11.34 -31.17
CA LYS A 148 0.97 12.46 -30.39
C LYS A 148 1.84 12.95 -29.25
N LEU A 149 2.84 12.16 -28.83
CA LEU A 149 3.76 12.51 -27.77
C LEU A 149 5.04 13.11 -28.38
N GLU A 150 5.54 14.21 -27.80
CA GLU A 150 6.81 14.79 -28.24
C GLU A 150 7.93 13.75 -28.11
N ASN A 151 8.60 13.45 -29.23
CA ASN A 151 9.74 12.54 -29.20
C ASN A 151 11.00 13.27 -28.74
N ARG A 152 11.45 13.01 -27.53
CA ARG A 152 12.66 13.56 -26.92
C ARG A 152 13.89 12.66 -27.03
N GLY A 153 13.72 11.42 -27.53
CA GLY A 153 14.80 10.45 -27.72
C GLY A 153 14.42 9.03 -27.28
N LYS A 154 14.02 8.84 -26.03
CA LYS A 154 13.58 7.56 -25.49
C LYS A 154 12.12 7.57 -25.08
N PHE A 155 11.49 6.38 -25.08
CA PHE A 155 10.15 6.14 -24.59
C PHE A 155 10.19 5.14 -23.44
N LEU A 156 9.77 5.56 -22.26
CA LEU A 156 9.74 4.76 -21.03
C LEU A 156 8.29 4.37 -20.74
N LEU A 157 7.98 3.07 -20.78
CA LEU A 157 6.67 2.56 -20.38
C LEU A 157 6.69 2.19 -18.90
N HIS A 158 5.91 2.89 -18.09
CA HIS A 158 5.84 2.79 -16.65
C HIS A 158 4.59 2.05 -16.19
N PHE A 159 4.73 1.31 -15.10
CA PHE A 159 3.67 0.67 -14.34
C PHE A 159 3.78 1.09 -12.88
N GLY A 160 2.69 1.55 -12.27
CA GLY A 160 2.66 1.89 -10.86
C GLY A 160 2.76 0.65 -9.97
N ALA A 161 1.99 -0.40 -10.30
CA ALA A 161 2.10 -1.73 -9.71
C ALA A 161 1.31 -2.76 -10.53
N VAL A 162 1.82 -3.99 -10.55
CA VAL A 162 1.18 -5.15 -11.21
C VAL A 162 1.37 -6.38 -10.32
N ASP A 163 0.30 -7.05 -9.92
CA ASP A 163 0.37 -8.27 -9.12
C ASP A 163 0.22 -9.51 -9.99
N GLN A 164 1.26 -10.34 -10.20
CA GLN A 164 2.56 -10.29 -9.54
C GLN A 164 3.72 -10.27 -10.54
N THR A 165 3.88 -11.31 -11.37
CA THR A 165 4.95 -11.45 -12.34
C THR A 165 4.52 -10.91 -13.70
N THR A 166 5.20 -9.88 -14.17
CA THR A 166 4.88 -9.17 -15.43
C THR A 166 5.87 -9.51 -16.52
N ARG A 167 5.37 -9.79 -17.75
CA ARG A 167 6.17 -9.90 -18.98
C ARG A 167 5.65 -8.93 -20.02
N LEU A 168 6.51 -8.01 -20.45
CA LEU A 168 6.18 -7.01 -21.46
C LEU A 168 6.63 -7.42 -22.85
N TYR A 169 5.75 -7.20 -23.82
CA TYR A 169 6.03 -7.32 -25.26
C TYR A 169 5.57 -6.04 -25.97
N ILE A 170 6.37 -5.59 -26.93
CA ILE A 170 6.03 -4.49 -27.85
C ILE A 170 6.11 -5.04 -29.27
N ASN A 171 5.01 -4.91 -30.04
CA ASN A 171 4.92 -5.42 -31.40
C ASN A 171 5.40 -6.90 -31.49
N ASP A 172 4.88 -7.76 -30.59
CA ASP A 172 5.21 -9.18 -30.39
C ASP A 172 6.64 -9.50 -29.95
N LYS A 173 7.50 -8.52 -29.74
CA LYS A 173 8.85 -8.74 -29.23
C LYS A 173 8.91 -8.59 -27.70
N LYS A 174 9.46 -9.59 -27.01
CA LYS A 174 9.68 -9.50 -25.55
C LYS A 174 10.66 -8.37 -25.24
N VAL A 175 10.24 -7.44 -24.39
CA VAL A 175 11.06 -6.33 -23.86
C VAL A 175 11.75 -6.73 -22.56
N GLY A 176 10.98 -7.29 -21.61
CA GLY A 176 11.51 -7.64 -20.30
C GLY A 176 10.47 -8.31 -19.41
N GLU A 177 10.87 -8.53 -18.17
CA GLU A 177 10.00 -9.04 -17.11
C GLU A 177 10.31 -8.37 -15.77
N PHE A 178 9.31 -8.31 -14.90
CA PHE A 178 9.42 -7.78 -13.56
C PHE A 178 8.67 -8.68 -12.60
N ASP A 179 9.22 -8.85 -11.38
CA ASP A 179 8.62 -9.63 -10.31
C ASP A 179 8.44 -8.78 -9.04
N GLY A 180 7.22 -8.79 -8.51
CA GLY A 180 6.81 -8.05 -7.33
C GLY A 180 5.47 -7.33 -7.53
N GLY A 181 4.55 -7.46 -6.55
CA GLY A 181 3.16 -6.99 -6.66
C GLY A 181 2.91 -5.53 -6.25
N TYR A 182 3.88 -4.84 -5.62
CA TYR A 182 3.62 -3.60 -4.88
C TYR A 182 4.46 -2.39 -5.31
N HIS A 183 5.43 -2.55 -6.22
CA HIS A 183 6.40 -1.51 -6.52
C HIS A 183 6.30 -1.05 -7.97
N PRO A 184 6.55 0.25 -8.24
CA PRO A 184 6.62 0.76 -9.59
C PRO A 184 7.86 0.24 -10.33
N PHE A 185 7.71 0.09 -11.64
CA PHE A 185 8.78 -0.26 -12.55
C PHE A 185 8.55 0.33 -13.94
N TYR A 186 9.57 0.34 -14.76
CA TYR A 186 9.45 0.77 -16.16
C TYR A 186 10.36 -0.03 -17.08
N PHE A 187 10.07 0.05 -18.37
CA PHE A 187 10.90 -0.47 -19.43
C PHE A 187 11.18 0.60 -20.48
N ASP A 188 12.42 0.71 -20.94
CA ASP A 188 12.77 1.44 -22.16
C ASP A 188 12.28 0.63 -23.37
N ILE A 189 11.29 1.16 -24.09
CA ILE A 189 10.67 0.49 -25.23
C ILE A 189 11.17 1.01 -26.58
N THR A 190 12.11 1.97 -26.59
CA THR A 190 12.56 2.73 -27.76
C THR A 190 12.97 1.84 -28.91
N ASP A 191 13.82 0.84 -28.67
CA ASP A 191 14.35 -0.06 -29.69
C ASP A 191 13.32 -1.04 -30.29
N TYR A 192 12.13 -1.12 -29.68
CA TYR A 192 11.03 -2.00 -30.11
C TYR A 192 9.99 -1.27 -30.97
N LEU A 193 10.08 0.07 -31.04
CA LEU A 193 9.16 0.91 -31.80
C LEU A 193 9.52 0.85 -33.29
N LYS A 194 8.53 0.53 -34.13
CA LYS A 194 8.67 0.51 -35.61
C LYS A 194 7.89 1.64 -36.27
N ASP A 195 6.68 1.83 -35.78
CA ASP A 195 5.74 2.85 -36.25
C ASP A 195 5.10 3.50 -34.99
N LEU A 196 5.43 4.75 -34.76
CA LEU A 196 4.91 5.50 -33.60
C LEU A 196 3.39 5.68 -33.64
N SER A 197 2.79 5.70 -34.84
CA SER A 197 1.33 5.85 -35.00
C SER A 197 0.56 4.59 -34.63
N LYS A 198 1.23 3.42 -34.58
CA LYS A 198 0.62 2.14 -34.27
C LYS A 198 1.58 1.23 -33.50
N THR A 199 1.62 1.41 -32.18
CA THR A 199 2.41 0.56 -31.29
C THR A 199 1.49 -0.37 -30.49
N GLU A 200 1.68 -1.69 -30.62
CA GLU A 200 0.97 -2.68 -29.81
C GLU A 200 1.75 -2.99 -28.53
N ILE A 201 1.10 -2.84 -27.40
CA ILE A 201 1.60 -3.23 -26.07
C ILE A 201 0.88 -4.51 -25.67
N THR A 202 1.63 -5.56 -25.30
CA THR A 202 1.08 -6.77 -24.69
C THR A 202 1.74 -7.00 -23.33
N VAL A 203 0.92 -7.09 -22.28
CA VAL A 203 1.36 -7.37 -20.90
C VAL A 203 0.79 -8.72 -20.48
N LYS A 204 1.67 -9.66 -20.12
CA LYS A 204 1.29 -10.98 -19.60
C LYS A 204 1.58 -11.04 -18.12
N VAL A 205 0.57 -11.36 -17.31
CA VAL A 205 0.68 -11.38 -15.85
C VAL A 205 0.33 -12.76 -15.33
N ILE A 206 1.13 -13.24 -14.36
CA ILE A 206 0.90 -14.48 -13.62
C ILE A 206 0.98 -14.13 -12.15
N ASP A 207 0.00 -14.58 -11.37
CA ASP A 207 0.00 -14.51 -9.92
C ASP A 207 0.02 -15.92 -9.33
N ASN A 208 1.07 -16.22 -8.57
CA ASN A 208 1.23 -17.50 -7.86
C ASN A 208 0.91 -17.38 -6.36
N TYR A 209 0.29 -16.32 -5.93
CA TYR A 209 -0.23 -16.05 -4.59
C TYR A 209 0.66 -16.59 -3.44
N GLY A 210 1.59 -15.77 -2.99
CA GLY A 210 2.43 -16.08 -1.81
C GLY A 210 3.45 -17.21 -1.99
N LEU A 211 3.63 -17.74 -3.22
CA LEU A 211 4.62 -18.77 -3.48
C LEU A 211 6.00 -18.31 -3.03
N ASN A 212 6.72 -19.18 -2.33
CA ASN A 212 8.03 -18.89 -1.74
C ASN A 212 8.04 -17.68 -0.77
N GLY A 213 6.93 -17.38 -0.11
CA GLY A 213 6.83 -16.25 0.81
C GLY A 213 6.85 -14.88 0.12
N ALA A 214 6.41 -14.81 -1.15
CA ALA A 214 6.16 -13.54 -1.83
C ALA A 214 5.14 -12.69 -1.07
N ALA A 215 5.26 -11.38 -1.17
CA ALA A 215 4.37 -10.45 -0.48
C ALA A 215 2.92 -10.60 -0.97
N ILE A 216 1.99 -10.80 -0.05
CA ILE A 216 0.55 -10.88 -0.31
C ILE A 216 -0.24 -9.77 0.42
N GLY A 217 0.40 -9.08 1.38
CA GLY A 217 -0.28 -8.07 2.20
C GLY A 217 -1.43 -8.68 3.01
N LYS A 218 -2.57 -8.00 3.05
CA LYS A 218 -3.80 -8.47 3.71
C LYS A 218 -4.73 -9.26 2.78
N GLN A 219 -4.23 -9.73 1.66
CA GLN A 219 -4.99 -10.55 0.73
C GLN A 219 -5.17 -11.97 1.26
N GLY A 220 -6.34 -12.58 1.03
CA GLY A 220 -6.70 -13.95 1.38
C GLY A 220 -7.18 -14.77 0.19
N ASN A 221 -6.72 -16.02 0.07
CA ASN A 221 -7.21 -16.96 -0.92
C ASN A 221 -7.41 -18.37 -0.29
N PRO A 222 -8.64 -18.73 0.13
CA PRO A 222 -9.85 -17.91 0.15
C PRO A 222 -9.78 -16.75 1.18
N ARG A 223 -10.49 -15.66 0.91
CA ARG A 223 -10.64 -14.55 1.86
C ARG A 223 -11.38 -15.01 3.12
N ARG A 224 -10.97 -14.55 4.29
CA ARG A 224 -11.68 -14.80 5.55
C ARG A 224 -11.16 -13.91 6.68
N GLY A 225 -12.03 -13.48 7.60
CA GLY A 225 -11.65 -12.69 8.77
C GLY A 225 -10.99 -11.39 8.34
N ILE A 226 -9.78 -11.19 8.81
CA ILE A 226 -8.93 -10.02 8.54
C ILE A 226 -8.04 -10.19 7.29
N TYR A 227 -8.32 -11.17 6.44
CA TYR A 227 -7.72 -11.35 5.11
C TYR A 227 -8.81 -11.18 4.05
N TYR A 228 -8.65 -10.18 3.20
CA TYR A 228 -9.66 -9.69 2.28
C TYR A 228 -9.48 -10.24 0.86
N GLN A 229 -10.35 -9.79 -0.05
CA GLN A 229 -10.31 -10.21 -1.45
C GLN A 229 -8.92 -9.99 -2.04
N LYS A 230 -8.35 -11.05 -2.64
CA LYS A 230 -7.10 -10.94 -3.39
C LYS A 230 -7.30 -10.16 -4.68
N ILE A 231 -6.22 -9.65 -5.22
CA ILE A 231 -6.16 -9.02 -6.54
C ILE A 231 -5.17 -9.75 -7.43
N GLY A 232 -5.28 -9.51 -8.75
CA GLY A 232 -4.30 -9.96 -9.74
C GLY A 232 -4.25 -9.02 -10.94
N GLY A 233 -3.07 -8.88 -11.54
CA GLY A 233 -2.89 -8.04 -12.70
C GLY A 233 -2.52 -6.59 -12.39
N ILE A 234 -2.78 -5.69 -13.35
CA ILE A 234 -2.47 -4.26 -13.23
C ILE A 234 -3.45 -3.63 -12.23
N TRP A 235 -2.92 -2.97 -11.17
CA TRP A 235 -3.76 -2.32 -10.17
C TRP A 235 -3.35 -0.88 -9.81
N GLN A 236 -2.29 -0.35 -10.48
CA GLN A 236 -1.95 1.07 -10.46
C GLN A 236 -1.72 1.58 -11.88
N THR A 237 -1.75 2.90 -12.06
CA THR A 237 -1.66 3.59 -13.34
C THR A 237 -0.54 3.08 -14.25
N VAL A 238 -0.83 2.99 -15.54
CA VAL A 238 0.13 2.72 -16.63
C VAL A 238 0.29 4.00 -17.45
N TRP A 239 1.55 4.40 -17.74
CA TRP A 239 1.81 5.60 -18.54
C TRP A 239 3.13 5.49 -19.32
N ILE A 240 3.29 6.34 -20.30
CA ILE A 240 4.55 6.48 -21.07
C ILE A 240 5.08 7.90 -20.85
N GLU A 241 6.39 8.00 -20.68
CA GLU A 241 7.14 9.26 -20.74
C GLU A 241 8.08 9.25 -21.94
N SER A 242 8.21 10.39 -22.62
CA SER A 242 9.29 10.59 -23.58
C SER A 242 10.37 11.45 -22.91
N VAL A 243 11.60 10.91 -22.89
CA VAL A 243 12.75 11.52 -22.21
C VAL A 243 13.94 11.67 -23.17
N PRO A 244 14.89 12.59 -22.91
CA PRO A 244 16.16 12.65 -23.65
C PRO A 244 16.95 11.34 -23.57
N ASN A 245 17.91 11.15 -24.48
CA ASN A 245 18.77 9.95 -24.45
C ASN A 245 19.55 9.80 -23.13
N ILE A 246 19.92 10.91 -22.52
CA ILE A 246 20.46 10.96 -21.16
C ILE A 246 19.42 11.67 -20.32
N TYR A 247 18.89 11.01 -19.31
CA TYR A 247 17.83 11.51 -18.43
C TYR A 247 18.10 11.23 -16.96
N ILE A 248 17.50 12.04 -16.11
CA ILE A 248 17.53 11.86 -14.65
C ILE A 248 16.68 10.64 -14.30
N LYS A 249 17.29 9.61 -13.69
CA LYS A 249 16.57 8.42 -13.24
C LYS A 249 15.83 8.66 -11.94
N ASP A 250 16.52 9.26 -10.99
CA ASP A 250 15.98 9.57 -9.66
C ASP A 250 16.76 10.70 -8.99
N VAL A 251 16.13 11.36 -8.00
CA VAL A 251 16.78 12.33 -7.11
C VAL A 251 16.31 12.07 -5.69
N LYS A 252 17.24 11.68 -4.81
CA LYS A 252 17.02 11.55 -3.38
C LYS A 252 17.11 12.93 -2.72
N ILE A 253 16.10 13.30 -1.90
CA ILE A 253 16.01 14.59 -1.21
C ILE A 253 16.11 14.36 0.30
N THR A 254 17.09 14.97 0.96
CA THR A 254 17.31 14.82 2.40
C THR A 254 17.27 16.19 3.10
N PRO A 255 16.24 16.51 3.89
CA PRO A 255 16.19 17.73 4.69
C PRO A 255 17.18 17.64 5.87
N TYR A 256 18.03 18.63 6.03
CA TYR A 256 18.89 18.87 7.19
C TYR A 256 18.31 20.05 7.97
N TYR A 257 17.30 19.75 8.79
CA TYR A 257 16.42 20.75 9.41
C TYR A 257 17.21 21.75 10.29
N ASP A 258 18.06 21.25 11.17
CA ASP A 258 18.81 22.07 12.11
C ASP A 258 19.92 22.90 11.40
N ASP A 259 20.39 22.42 10.26
CA ASP A 259 21.40 23.10 9.43
C ASP A 259 20.77 24.08 8.42
N HIS A 260 19.45 24.22 8.44
CA HIS A 260 18.70 25.05 7.48
C HIS A 260 19.09 24.76 6.03
N SER A 261 19.21 23.48 5.67
CA SER A 261 19.68 23.07 4.35
C SER A 261 18.97 21.80 3.88
N VAL A 262 19.08 21.52 2.60
CA VAL A 262 18.55 20.32 1.96
C VAL A 262 19.59 19.72 1.03
N GLY A 263 19.77 18.40 1.13
CA GLY A 263 20.66 17.61 0.29
C GLY A 263 19.92 17.01 -0.90
N PHE A 264 20.60 16.95 -2.04
CA PHE A 264 20.12 16.31 -3.26
C PHE A 264 21.18 15.34 -3.78
N PHE A 265 20.77 14.12 -4.10
CA PHE A 265 21.60 13.12 -4.73
C PHE A 265 20.91 12.65 -6.01
N MET A 266 21.48 13.01 -7.17
CA MET A 266 20.90 12.70 -8.48
C MET A 266 21.54 11.45 -9.08
N THR A 267 20.72 10.57 -9.65
CA THR A 267 21.19 9.44 -10.46
C THR A 267 20.66 9.55 -11.89
N LEU A 268 21.47 9.15 -12.84
CA LEU A 268 21.08 9.00 -14.24
C LEU A 268 20.70 7.54 -14.53
N GLU A 269 20.23 7.27 -15.73
CA GLU A 269 20.03 5.89 -16.17
C GLU A 269 21.34 5.08 -16.10
N GLU A 270 21.25 3.76 -15.90
CA GLU A 270 22.38 2.89 -15.53
C GLU A 270 23.52 2.84 -16.56
N ASN A 271 23.20 3.03 -17.86
CA ASN A 271 24.17 2.97 -18.94
C ASN A 271 24.53 4.37 -19.50
N ALA A 272 24.15 5.45 -18.80
CA ALA A 272 24.48 6.79 -19.25
C ALA A 272 25.99 7.04 -19.08
N GLU A 273 26.68 7.37 -20.17
CA GLU A 273 28.03 7.93 -20.06
C GLU A 273 27.92 9.30 -19.42
N ILE A 274 28.45 9.41 -18.19
CA ILE A 274 28.47 10.69 -17.47
C ILE A 274 29.39 11.64 -18.20
N ASN A 275 28.83 12.60 -18.91
CA ASN A 275 29.60 13.67 -19.52
C ASN A 275 29.88 14.76 -18.48
N LYS A 276 31.12 14.88 -18.04
CA LYS A 276 31.55 15.86 -17.03
C LYS A 276 31.39 17.32 -17.45
N ASP A 277 31.21 17.58 -18.74
CA ASP A 277 30.95 18.92 -19.26
C ASP A 277 29.49 19.34 -19.08
N ILE A 278 28.58 18.37 -18.83
CA ILE A 278 27.18 18.66 -18.52
C ILE A 278 27.04 18.79 -16.99
N ILE A 279 26.75 20.01 -16.57
CA ILE A 279 26.48 20.33 -15.16
C ILE A 279 24.98 20.45 -14.98
N GLY A 280 24.41 19.61 -14.12
CA GLY A 280 23.02 19.75 -13.71
C GLY A 280 22.78 20.95 -12.80
N GLN A 281 21.54 21.33 -12.65
CA GLN A 281 21.10 22.40 -11.76
C GLN A 281 19.90 21.99 -10.94
N VAL A 282 19.88 22.40 -9.68
CA VAL A 282 18.73 22.34 -8.78
C VAL A 282 18.30 23.77 -8.47
N LYS A 283 17.01 24.06 -8.59
CA LYS A 283 16.39 25.31 -8.18
C LYS A 283 15.26 25.03 -7.22
N ILE A 284 15.19 25.77 -6.12
CA ILE A 284 14.18 25.66 -5.08
C ILE A 284 13.36 26.92 -5.06
N PHE A 285 12.03 26.77 -5.09
CA PHE A 285 11.07 27.87 -5.09
C PHE A 285 10.12 27.77 -3.90
N ASP A 286 9.71 28.89 -3.38
CA ASP A 286 8.63 29.01 -2.41
C ASP A 286 7.24 28.96 -3.07
N ASP A 287 6.18 29.15 -2.29
CA ASP A 287 4.79 29.20 -2.76
C ASP A 287 4.48 30.42 -3.63
N ASN A 288 5.26 31.49 -3.51
CA ASN A 288 5.17 32.69 -4.36
C ASN A 288 5.95 32.55 -5.68
N GLN A 289 6.55 31.39 -5.97
CA GLN A 289 7.44 31.14 -7.10
C GLN A 289 8.76 31.94 -7.03
N GLU A 290 9.15 32.42 -5.84
CA GLU A 290 10.44 33.09 -5.66
C GLU A 290 11.55 32.06 -5.47
N LEU A 291 12.70 32.30 -6.10
CA LEU A 291 13.87 31.43 -6.00
C LEU A 291 14.53 31.60 -4.61
N VAL A 292 14.41 30.59 -3.74
CA VAL A 292 14.94 30.61 -2.37
C VAL A 292 16.23 29.82 -2.20
N GLY A 293 16.62 29.02 -3.20
CA GLY A 293 17.87 28.26 -3.20
C GLY A 293 18.21 27.71 -4.58
N SER A 294 19.50 27.57 -4.87
CA SER A 294 19.95 26.91 -6.09
C SER A 294 21.35 26.33 -5.95
N GLY A 295 21.65 25.29 -6.71
CA GLY A 295 22.96 24.66 -6.73
C GLY A 295 23.25 23.92 -8.03
N LYS A 296 24.54 23.73 -8.31
CA LYS A 296 24.99 22.83 -9.37
C LYS A 296 25.05 21.42 -8.83
N ILE A 297 24.63 20.44 -9.61
CA ILE A 297 24.64 19.04 -9.23
C ILE A 297 25.32 18.20 -10.30
N GLN A 298 26.15 17.25 -9.86
CA GLN A 298 26.71 16.21 -10.70
C GLN A 298 26.04 14.87 -10.36
N PRO A 299 25.84 13.98 -11.31
CA PRO A 299 25.33 12.65 -11.03
C PRO A 299 26.23 11.89 -10.07
N ASN A 300 25.60 11.17 -9.12
CA ASN A 300 26.25 10.37 -8.06
C ASN A 300 27.11 11.21 -7.07
N GLU A 301 26.83 12.51 -6.96
CA GLU A 301 27.44 13.39 -5.97
C GLU A 301 26.36 14.08 -5.14
N ASP A 302 26.64 14.26 -3.84
CA ASP A 302 25.77 15.02 -2.95
C ASP A 302 25.93 16.51 -3.18
N VAL A 303 24.83 17.21 -3.27
CA VAL A 303 24.79 18.66 -3.24
C VAL A 303 23.94 19.14 -2.07
N ILE A 304 24.47 20.00 -1.21
CA ILE A 304 23.73 20.60 -0.10
C ILE A 304 23.47 22.07 -0.43
N ILE A 305 22.19 22.45 -0.36
CA ILE A 305 21.73 23.83 -0.65
C ILE A 305 21.16 24.43 0.64
N SER A 306 21.71 25.57 1.06
CA SER A 306 21.20 26.32 2.22
C SER A 306 19.90 27.01 1.88
N LEU A 307 18.97 27.01 2.81
CA LEU A 307 17.71 27.76 2.77
C LEU A 307 17.83 29.02 3.66
N PRO A 308 16.94 30.02 3.49
CA PRO A 308 16.82 31.15 4.40
C PRO A 308 16.64 30.67 5.86
N LYS A 309 17.14 31.47 6.83
CA LYS A 309 17.03 31.11 8.26
C LYS A 309 15.59 31.03 8.76
N ASP A 310 14.69 31.73 8.11
CA ASP A 310 13.25 31.79 8.35
C ASP A 310 12.45 30.85 7.44
N PHE A 311 13.09 29.75 7.00
CA PHE A 311 12.42 28.75 6.17
C PHE A 311 11.14 28.22 6.83
N LYS A 312 10.13 27.91 6.03
CA LYS A 312 8.88 27.32 6.49
C LYS A 312 9.02 25.81 6.67
N SER A 313 8.61 25.32 7.83
CA SER A 313 8.61 23.88 8.15
C SER A 313 7.37 23.20 7.58
N TRP A 314 7.48 21.91 7.31
CA TRP A 314 6.33 21.04 7.06
C TRP A 314 5.87 20.40 8.39
N SER A 315 4.58 20.47 8.68
CA SER A 315 3.91 19.72 9.74
C SER A 315 2.46 19.39 9.34
N PRO A 316 1.75 18.52 10.08
CA PRO A 316 0.32 18.29 9.83
C PRO A 316 -0.53 19.57 9.94
N GLU A 317 -0.16 20.50 10.76
CA GLU A 317 -0.86 21.79 10.94
C GLU A 317 -0.53 22.81 9.85
N GLU A 318 0.72 22.78 9.38
CA GLU A 318 1.24 23.68 8.33
C GLU A 318 2.01 22.87 7.27
N PRO A 319 1.31 22.22 6.33
CA PRO A 319 1.94 21.32 5.36
C PRO A 319 2.63 22.06 4.21
N TYR A 320 3.64 22.85 4.54
CA TYR A 320 4.37 23.67 3.59
C TYR A 320 5.33 22.85 2.74
N LEU A 321 5.22 22.99 1.41
CA LEU A 321 6.05 22.27 0.44
C LEU A 321 6.79 23.27 -0.46
N TYR A 322 8.12 23.15 -0.50
CA TYR A 322 8.96 23.83 -1.48
C TYR A 322 8.87 23.12 -2.82
N LYS A 323 8.78 23.88 -3.91
CA LYS A 323 8.86 23.33 -5.28
C LYS A 323 10.32 23.25 -5.71
N VAL A 324 10.63 22.22 -6.49
CA VAL A 324 11.99 22.01 -7.00
C VAL A 324 11.95 21.75 -8.49
N GLU A 325 12.93 22.30 -9.20
CA GLU A 325 13.21 22.01 -10.61
C GLU A 325 14.63 21.47 -10.72
N TYR A 326 14.74 20.27 -11.30
CA TYR A 326 16.02 19.66 -11.68
C TYR A 326 16.22 19.79 -13.17
N THR A 327 17.44 20.14 -13.59
CA THR A 327 17.84 20.08 -14.99
C THR A 327 19.13 19.31 -15.15
N TYR A 328 19.22 18.43 -16.16
CA TYR A 328 20.46 17.80 -16.60
C TYR A 328 20.43 17.65 -18.12
N GLY A 329 21.33 18.37 -18.78
CA GLY A 329 21.28 18.48 -20.24
C GLY A 329 19.97 19.04 -20.76
N LYS A 330 19.19 18.18 -21.45
CA LYS A 330 17.84 18.54 -21.95
C LYS A 330 16.70 18.03 -21.08
N ASP A 331 16.98 17.22 -20.06
CA ASP A 331 15.95 16.70 -19.16
C ASP A 331 15.59 17.74 -18.10
N VAL A 332 14.30 17.93 -17.89
CA VAL A 332 13.75 18.82 -16.86
C VAL A 332 12.72 18.03 -16.06
N VAL A 333 12.90 18.00 -14.75
CA VAL A 333 12.02 17.32 -13.82
C VAL A 333 11.57 18.27 -12.73
N LYS A 334 10.26 18.32 -12.47
CA LYS A 334 9.67 19.08 -11.37
C LYS A 334 9.40 18.17 -10.18
N SER A 335 9.59 18.69 -8.98
CA SER A 335 9.43 17.97 -7.73
C SER A 335 9.02 18.92 -6.60
N TYR A 336 8.93 18.37 -5.38
CA TYR A 336 8.72 19.13 -4.15
C TYR A 336 9.34 18.43 -2.96
N PHE A 337 9.51 19.14 -1.85
CA PHE A 337 9.89 18.57 -0.55
C PHE A 337 9.33 19.41 0.60
N GLY A 338 9.25 18.79 1.79
CA GLY A 338 8.94 19.47 3.04
C GLY A 338 10.15 19.51 3.97
N MET A 339 10.46 20.68 4.53
CA MET A 339 11.47 20.79 5.58
C MET A 339 10.90 20.29 6.91
N ARG A 340 11.37 19.13 7.35
CA ARG A 340 10.91 18.49 8.59
C ARG A 340 12.02 17.69 9.24
N LYS A 341 11.90 17.47 10.58
CA LYS A 341 12.78 16.61 11.38
C LYS A 341 11.96 15.73 12.30
N PHE A 342 12.24 14.44 12.30
CA PHE A 342 11.77 13.51 13.33
C PHE A 342 12.93 13.13 14.22
N SER A 343 12.71 13.15 15.56
CA SER A 343 13.73 12.75 16.54
C SER A 343 13.07 12.11 17.76
N ILE A 344 13.88 11.40 18.54
CA ILE A 344 13.50 10.83 19.84
C ILE A 344 14.36 11.51 20.88
N GLU A 345 13.72 12.23 21.79
CA GLU A 345 14.41 13.04 22.79
C GLU A 345 13.62 13.01 24.12
N PRO A 346 14.25 13.25 25.27
CA PRO A 346 13.50 13.48 26.50
C PRO A 346 12.81 14.85 26.46
N ASP A 347 11.57 14.90 26.94
CA ASP A 347 10.88 16.17 27.17
C ASP A 347 11.38 16.90 28.44
N ALA A 348 10.81 18.06 28.76
CA ALA A 348 11.18 18.85 29.94
C ALA A 348 11.01 18.08 31.28
N ASN A 349 10.21 17.02 31.31
CA ASN A 349 9.99 16.13 32.44
C ASN A 349 10.87 14.87 32.41
N ASN A 350 11.84 14.82 31.50
CA ASN A 350 12.72 13.67 31.28
C ASN A 350 11.97 12.39 30.85
N ILE A 351 10.86 12.56 30.11
CA ILE A 351 10.09 11.47 29.50
C ILE A 351 10.48 11.38 28.02
N MET A 352 10.88 10.18 27.55
CA MET A 352 11.18 9.97 26.14
C MET A 352 9.93 10.22 25.29
N ARG A 353 10.07 11.05 24.26
CA ARG A 353 8.99 11.45 23.35
C ARG A 353 9.43 11.36 21.89
N LEU A 354 8.44 11.28 21.01
CA LEU A 354 8.62 11.60 19.60
C LEU A 354 8.57 13.11 19.43
N PHE A 355 9.47 13.62 18.59
CA PHE A 355 9.55 15.04 18.26
C PHE A 355 9.31 15.23 16.76
N LEU A 356 8.64 16.32 16.44
CA LEU A 356 8.53 16.87 15.08
C LEU A 356 9.07 18.30 15.11
N ASN A 357 10.07 18.59 14.28
CA ASN A 357 10.65 19.94 14.19
C ASN A 357 11.10 20.50 15.54
N ASN A 358 11.82 19.67 16.31
CA ASN A 358 12.34 19.99 17.64
C ASN A 358 11.28 20.27 18.72
N LYS A 359 10.02 19.83 18.49
CA LYS A 359 8.93 19.93 19.48
C LYS A 359 8.35 18.56 19.76
N PRO A 360 8.06 18.21 21.01
CA PRO A 360 7.36 16.97 21.34
C PRO A 360 6.04 16.91 20.60
N TYR A 361 5.76 15.77 19.97
CA TYR A 361 4.59 15.60 19.12
C TYR A 361 3.95 14.23 19.33
N PHE A 362 2.68 14.22 19.75
CA PHE A 362 1.91 12.99 19.89
C PHE A 362 1.33 12.60 18.51
N GLN A 363 1.66 11.42 18.02
CA GLN A 363 1.13 10.90 16.77
C GLN A 363 -0.17 10.14 17.04
N ASN A 364 -1.30 10.78 16.77
CA ASN A 364 -2.65 10.23 16.93
C ASN A 364 -3.20 9.79 15.59
N GLY A 365 -3.27 8.49 15.37
CA GLY A 365 -3.53 7.92 14.06
C GLY A 365 -4.68 6.94 13.97
N VAL A 366 -4.93 6.54 12.73
CA VAL A 366 -5.92 5.54 12.33
C VAL A 366 -5.27 4.52 11.42
N LEU A 367 -5.60 3.24 11.61
CA LEU A 367 -5.20 2.15 10.73
C LEU A 367 -5.95 2.26 9.40
N ASP A 368 -5.22 2.25 8.29
CA ASP A 368 -5.79 2.32 6.94
C ASP A 368 -5.37 1.11 6.11
N GLN A 369 -6.32 0.21 5.86
CA GLN A 369 -6.11 -1.01 5.08
C GLN A 369 -5.97 -0.72 3.57
N GLY A 370 -6.46 0.41 3.09
CA GLY A 370 -6.39 0.80 1.69
C GLY A 370 -7.26 -0.02 0.75
N PHE A 371 -8.36 -0.63 1.23
CA PHE A 371 -9.31 -1.38 0.42
C PHE A 371 -10.56 -0.55 0.09
N TRP A 372 -11.11 -0.77 -1.12
CA TRP A 372 -12.30 -0.12 -1.65
C TRP A 372 -13.36 -1.16 -2.01
N SER A 373 -14.63 -0.89 -1.75
CA SER A 373 -15.72 -1.84 -1.98
C SER A 373 -15.90 -2.23 -3.45
N ASP A 374 -15.47 -1.37 -4.35
CA ASP A 374 -15.62 -1.50 -5.80
C ASP A 374 -14.29 -1.62 -6.55
N GLY A 375 -13.22 -0.98 -6.06
CA GLY A 375 -11.89 -0.99 -6.65
C GLY A 375 -10.91 -2.00 -6.04
N ILE A 376 -11.24 -2.59 -4.91
CA ILE A 376 -10.39 -3.45 -4.06
C ILE A 376 -9.12 -2.69 -3.63
N TYR A 377 -8.00 -2.87 -4.32
CA TYR A 377 -6.75 -2.15 -4.04
C TYR A 377 -6.64 -0.79 -4.76
N THR A 378 -7.40 -0.60 -5.84
CA THR A 378 -7.32 0.63 -6.64
C THR A 378 -8.40 1.61 -6.20
N PRO A 379 -8.04 2.81 -5.73
CA PRO A 379 -9.02 3.83 -5.44
C PRO A 379 -9.81 4.21 -6.71
N PRO A 380 -11.13 4.45 -6.59
CA PRO A 380 -11.95 4.78 -7.76
C PRO A 380 -11.62 6.14 -8.38
N SER A 381 -11.08 7.06 -7.62
CA SER A 381 -10.63 8.38 -8.09
C SER A 381 -9.60 9.00 -7.13
N ASP A 382 -8.99 10.09 -7.57
CA ASP A 382 -8.09 10.92 -6.75
C ASP A 382 -8.84 11.57 -5.57
N GLU A 383 -10.08 12.02 -5.81
CA GLU A 383 -10.95 12.62 -4.79
C GLU A 383 -11.35 11.61 -3.70
N ALA A 384 -11.42 10.32 -4.03
CA ALA A 384 -11.69 9.28 -3.05
C ALA A 384 -10.56 9.18 -2.03
N MET A 385 -9.31 9.21 -2.48
CA MET A 385 -8.13 9.25 -1.59
C MET A 385 -8.13 10.50 -0.71
N ILE A 386 -8.39 11.66 -1.31
CA ILE A 386 -8.49 12.93 -0.59
C ILE A 386 -9.59 12.88 0.47
N TYR A 387 -10.73 12.28 0.16
CA TYR A 387 -11.87 12.16 1.08
C TYR A 387 -11.51 11.38 2.34
N ASP A 388 -10.87 10.21 2.21
CA ASP A 388 -10.45 9.40 3.35
C ASP A 388 -9.47 10.17 4.26
N ILE A 389 -8.44 10.79 3.67
CA ILE A 389 -7.43 11.58 4.41
C ILE A 389 -8.09 12.78 5.13
N LYS A 390 -8.94 13.54 4.42
CA LYS A 390 -9.61 14.72 5.00
C LYS A 390 -10.58 14.33 6.10
N THR A 391 -11.35 13.26 5.93
CA THR A 391 -12.28 12.79 6.94
C THR A 391 -11.56 12.46 8.24
N MET A 392 -10.43 11.76 8.18
CA MET A 392 -9.66 11.46 9.40
C MET A 392 -9.05 12.73 10.01
N LYS A 393 -8.58 13.65 9.19
CA LYS A 393 -8.08 14.95 9.67
C LYS A 393 -9.18 15.78 10.33
N ASP A 394 -10.37 15.81 9.76
CA ASP A 394 -11.55 16.52 10.29
C ASP A 394 -12.03 15.90 11.62
N LEU A 395 -11.81 14.61 11.85
CA LEU A 395 -11.99 13.93 13.14
C LEU A 395 -10.89 14.23 14.16
N GLY A 396 -9.86 15.02 13.81
CA GLY A 396 -8.76 15.42 14.69
C GLY A 396 -7.56 14.47 14.74
N PHE A 397 -7.49 13.49 13.85
CA PHE A 397 -6.29 12.66 13.68
C PHE A 397 -5.22 13.42 12.89
N ASN A 398 -3.95 13.11 13.16
CA ASN A 398 -2.79 13.71 12.48
C ASN A 398 -1.91 12.70 11.78
N MET A 399 -2.29 11.41 11.79
CA MET A 399 -1.52 10.32 11.21
C MET A 399 -2.43 9.21 10.66
N LEU A 400 -1.98 8.55 9.58
CA LEU A 400 -2.52 7.29 9.09
C LEU A 400 -1.42 6.22 9.12
N ARG A 401 -1.73 5.04 9.66
CA ARG A 401 -0.88 3.86 9.48
C ARG A 401 -1.37 3.10 8.25
N LYS A 402 -0.62 3.20 7.13
CA LYS A 402 -0.90 2.45 5.92
C LYS A 402 -0.51 0.99 6.13
N HIS A 403 -1.53 0.16 6.31
CA HIS A 403 -1.36 -1.19 6.80
C HIS A 403 -1.06 -2.18 5.68
N ILE A 404 0.18 -2.66 5.66
CA ILE A 404 0.69 -3.76 4.83
C ILE A 404 0.38 -3.59 3.33
N LYS A 405 0.35 -2.33 2.84
CA LYS A 405 0.10 -1.95 1.44
C LYS A 405 0.95 -0.76 1.04
N ILE A 406 1.37 -0.70 -0.23
CA ILE A 406 2.00 0.48 -0.83
C ILE A 406 1.00 1.11 -1.78
N GLU A 407 0.61 2.34 -1.50
CA GLU A 407 -0.34 3.11 -2.30
C GLU A 407 0.31 3.71 -3.56
N PRO A 408 -0.49 4.17 -4.54
CA PRO A 408 0.00 5.06 -5.59
C PRO A 408 0.68 6.29 -5.00
N LYS A 409 1.72 6.81 -5.64
CA LYS A 409 2.45 8.02 -5.15
C LYS A 409 1.54 9.23 -4.92
N ARG A 410 0.41 9.31 -5.61
CA ARG A 410 -0.59 10.34 -5.42
C ARG A 410 -1.23 10.34 -4.03
N TRP A 411 -1.43 9.16 -3.42
CA TRP A 411 -1.93 9.08 -2.05
C TRP A 411 -0.96 9.73 -1.05
N TYR A 412 0.35 9.49 -1.19
CA TYR A 412 1.37 10.15 -0.34
C TYR A 412 1.44 11.65 -0.63
N TYR A 413 1.32 12.06 -1.90
CA TYR A 413 1.22 13.46 -2.28
C TYR A 413 0.03 14.17 -1.59
N HIS A 414 -1.11 13.50 -1.47
CA HIS A 414 -2.25 14.04 -0.74
C HIS A 414 -1.98 14.11 0.76
N CYS A 415 -1.30 13.12 1.36
CA CYS A 415 -0.84 13.21 2.75
C CYS A 415 0.16 14.37 2.94
N ASP A 416 1.09 14.56 2.00
CA ASP A 416 2.07 15.64 2.03
C ASP A 416 1.42 17.02 1.96
N THR A 417 0.43 17.20 1.08
CA THR A 417 -0.24 18.50 0.82
C THR A 417 -1.33 18.81 1.83
N LEU A 418 -2.01 17.81 2.36
CA LEU A 418 -3.07 17.99 3.37
C LEU A 418 -2.52 17.99 4.81
N GLY A 419 -1.27 17.59 5.00
CA GLY A 419 -0.66 17.49 6.31
C GLY A 419 -1.19 16.31 7.12
N MET A 420 -0.84 15.10 6.71
CA MET A 420 -1.16 13.86 7.42
C MET A 420 0.11 13.03 7.53
N LEU A 421 0.57 12.73 8.74
CA LEU A 421 1.69 11.82 8.96
C LEU A 421 1.34 10.42 8.47
N VAL A 422 2.34 9.66 8.08
CA VAL A 422 2.18 8.27 7.64
C VAL A 422 3.15 7.35 8.38
N TRP A 423 2.61 6.26 8.93
CA TRP A 423 3.37 5.06 9.23
C TRP A 423 3.19 4.10 8.06
N GLN A 424 4.29 3.67 7.48
CA GLN A 424 4.28 2.83 6.28
C GLN A 424 4.69 1.41 6.62
N ASP A 425 3.74 0.49 6.58
CA ASP A 425 4.01 -0.93 6.73
C ASP A 425 4.58 -1.52 5.45
N GLN A 426 5.52 -2.47 5.60
CA GLN A 426 6.03 -3.26 4.49
C GLN A 426 5.05 -4.40 4.16
N PRO A 427 4.58 -4.54 2.91
CA PRO A 427 3.88 -5.73 2.47
C PRO A 427 4.73 -6.99 2.68
N SER A 428 4.15 -8.00 3.31
CA SER A 428 4.83 -9.22 3.70
C SER A 428 4.09 -10.45 3.18
N GLY A 429 4.81 -11.56 3.08
CA GLY A 429 4.30 -12.91 2.95
C GLY A 429 4.76 -13.74 4.15
N GLY A 430 4.66 -15.04 4.06
CA GLY A 430 4.98 -15.93 5.18
C GLY A 430 3.73 -16.26 6.00
N GLY A 431 3.88 -16.54 7.28
CA GLY A 431 2.77 -16.96 8.14
C GLY A 431 2.92 -16.50 9.58
N PHE A 432 1.87 -16.73 10.35
CA PHE A 432 1.82 -16.51 11.78
C PHE A 432 1.73 -17.85 12.50
N PRO A 433 2.40 -18.03 13.64
CA PRO A 433 2.40 -19.30 14.38
C PRO A 433 1.10 -19.49 15.20
N TYR A 434 -0.05 -19.54 14.54
CA TYR A 434 -1.37 -19.63 15.20
C TYR A 434 -1.51 -20.75 16.25
N ASN A 435 -0.83 -21.87 16.04
CA ASN A 435 -0.88 -23.00 17.00
C ASN A 435 -0.05 -22.75 18.26
N LYS A 436 0.67 -21.62 18.34
CA LYS A 436 1.59 -21.26 19.42
C LYS A 436 1.47 -19.78 19.78
N ALA A 437 0.33 -19.15 19.50
CA ALA A 437 0.12 -17.72 19.70
C ALA A 437 0.40 -17.26 21.15
N ASP A 438 0.03 -18.08 22.13
CA ASP A 438 0.25 -17.79 23.56
C ASP A 438 1.73 -17.78 23.96
N ASP A 439 2.58 -18.48 23.18
CA ASP A 439 4.02 -18.60 23.39
C ASP A 439 4.84 -17.74 22.41
N ALA A 440 4.20 -17.02 21.49
CA ALA A 440 4.88 -16.29 20.40
C ALA A 440 5.92 -15.28 20.90
N PHE A 441 5.74 -14.74 22.10
CA PHE A 441 6.67 -13.81 22.75
C PHE A 441 8.03 -14.44 23.13
N TYR A 442 8.12 -15.74 23.18
CA TYR A 442 9.33 -16.49 23.59
C TYR A 442 10.15 -17.01 22.41
N TYR A 443 9.63 -16.91 21.18
CA TYR A 443 10.33 -17.41 20.00
C TYR A 443 11.28 -16.36 19.44
N THR A 444 12.45 -16.83 19.02
CA THR A 444 13.39 -16.01 18.25
C THR A 444 12.93 -15.94 16.78
N ASP A 445 13.09 -14.83 16.13
CA ASP A 445 12.66 -14.64 14.74
C ASP A 445 13.69 -15.13 13.70
N ASP A 446 14.67 -15.90 14.12
CA ASP A 446 15.49 -16.79 13.30
C ASP A 446 14.93 -18.21 13.19
N ASP A 447 13.84 -18.52 13.90
CA ASP A 447 13.04 -19.74 13.66
C ASP A 447 12.19 -19.58 12.39
N TYR A 448 12.85 -19.74 11.25
CA TYR A 448 12.21 -19.55 9.95
C TYR A 448 11.08 -20.55 9.65
N GLU A 449 11.05 -21.71 10.31
CA GLU A 449 9.96 -22.67 10.14
C GLU A 449 8.68 -22.15 10.80
N LEU A 450 8.79 -21.62 12.01
CA LEU A 450 7.67 -21.10 12.78
C LEU A 450 6.94 -19.96 12.05
N PHE A 451 7.68 -19.04 11.43
CA PHE A 451 7.14 -17.88 10.72
C PHE A 451 6.96 -18.12 9.20
N ASN A 452 7.05 -19.38 8.74
CA ASN A 452 6.94 -19.75 7.33
C ASN A 452 7.92 -18.96 6.44
N ARG A 453 9.18 -18.87 6.89
CA ARG A 453 10.29 -18.16 6.21
C ARG A 453 11.47 -19.06 5.83
N THR A 454 11.25 -20.37 5.76
CA THR A 454 12.30 -21.35 5.36
C THR A 454 12.86 -21.09 3.97
N SER A 455 12.05 -20.55 3.04
CA SER A 455 12.49 -20.20 1.68
C SER A 455 13.54 -19.09 1.69
N GLU A 456 14.77 -19.40 1.30
CA GLU A 456 15.82 -18.39 1.12
C GLU A 456 15.47 -17.38 0.02
N ILE A 457 14.83 -17.84 -1.07
CA ILE A 457 14.33 -16.96 -2.14
C ILE A 457 13.29 -15.98 -1.55
N GLY A 458 12.38 -16.46 -0.71
CA GLY A 458 11.37 -15.62 -0.07
C GLY A 458 12.00 -14.55 0.84
N ARG A 459 13.02 -14.90 1.63
CA ARG A 459 13.75 -13.92 2.46
C ARG A 459 14.49 -12.90 1.60
N ARG A 460 15.17 -13.32 0.51
CA ARG A 460 15.82 -12.41 -0.44
C ARG A 460 14.81 -11.49 -1.13
N ASN A 461 13.65 -11.98 -1.49
CA ASN A 461 12.57 -11.17 -2.07
C ASN A 461 12.12 -10.10 -1.07
N PHE A 462 11.95 -10.42 0.20
CA PHE A 462 11.61 -9.44 1.22
C PHE A 462 12.66 -8.32 1.34
N TYR A 463 13.97 -8.66 1.38
CA TYR A 463 15.05 -7.66 1.38
C TYR A 463 15.02 -6.77 0.13
N ARG A 464 14.80 -7.37 -1.06
CA ARG A 464 14.63 -6.62 -2.30
C ARG A 464 13.45 -5.66 -2.22
N ASP A 465 12.32 -6.13 -1.73
CA ASP A 465 11.06 -5.38 -1.75
C ASP A 465 11.06 -4.25 -0.71
N ILE A 466 11.64 -4.45 0.49
CA ILE A 466 11.79 -3.35 1.46
C ILE A 466 12.74 -2.26 0.95
N ASN A 467 13.84 -2.61 0.26
CA ASN A 467 14.69 -1.62 -0.37
C ASN A 467 13.93 -0.82 -1.45
N ARG A 468 13.15 -1.50 -2.30
CA ARG A 468 12.27 -0.83 -3.28
C ARG A 468 11.26 0.10 -2.64
N THR A 469 10.70 -0.28 -1.48
CA THR A 469 9.78 0.58 -0.71
C THR A 469 10.50 1.85 -0.25
N LEU A 470 11.67 1.71 0.35
CA LEU A 470 12.46 2.84 0.82
C LEU A 470 12.85 3.76 -0.34
N ASP A 471 13.39 3.22 -1.43
CA ASP A 471 13.76 4.01 -2.62
C ASP A 471 12.54 4.74 -3.22
N ASN A 472 11.41 4.02 -3.35
CA ASN A 472 10.20 4.59 -3.93
C ASN A 472 9.63 5.74 -3.11
N LEU A 473 9.65 5.66 -1.77
CA LEU A 473 8.94 6.55 -0.87
C LEU A 473 9.83 7.49 -0.06
N TYR A 474 11.15 7.42 -0.21
CA TYR A 474 12.12 8.20 0.56
C TYR A 474 11.82 9.71 0.58
N ASN A 475 11.40 10.26 -0.56
CA ASN A 475 11.18 11.70 -0.70
C ASN A 475 9.85 12.20 -0.10
N SER A 476 8.93 11.32 0.34
CA SER A 476 7.63 11.73 0.90
C SER A 476 7.78 12.31 2.31
N PRO A 477 7.59 13.63 2.53
CA PRO A 477 7.78 14.25 3.84
C PRO A 477 6.80 13.75 4.90
N CYS A 478 5.61 13.29 4.52
CA CYS A 478 4.58 12.79 5.44
C CYS A 478 4.99 11.51 6.17
N ILE A 479 5.84 10.66 5.59
CA ILE A 479 6.24 9.41 6.24
C ILE A 479 7.13 9.71 7.44
N SER A 480 6.66 9.32 8.63
CA SER A 480 7.40 9.46 9.89
C SER A 480 8.03 8.15 10.33
N THR A 481 7.44 7.00 9.99
CA THR A 481 7.83 5.70 10.52
C THR A 481 7.76 4.62 9.44
N TRP A 482 8.79 3.80 9.36
CA TRP A 482 8.82 2.55 8.61
C TRP A 482 8.46 1.39 9.53
N VAL A 483 7.57 0.49 9.08
CA VAL A 483 7.12 -0.67 9.86
C VAL A 483 7.41 -1.96 9.08
N PRO A 484 8.57 -2.61 9.28
CA PRO A 484 8.96 -3.82 8.56
C PRO A 484 8.03 -5.02 8.77
N PHE A 485 7.55 -5.23 10.01
CA PHE A 485 6.69 -6.36 10.35
C PHE A 485 5.52 -5.94 11.23
N ASN A 486 4.43 -6.72 11.14
CA ASN A 486 3.24 -6.59 11.97
C ASN A 486 2.93 -7.91 12.68
N GLU A 487 2.75 -7.87 14.01
CA GLU A 487 2.24 -8.97 14.84
C GLU A 487 2.96 -10.32 14.65
N GLY A 488 4.22 -10.30 14.26
CA GLY A 488 4.98 -11.53 14.00
C GLY A 488 4.68 -12.20 12.65
N TRP A 489 3.80 -11.62 11.79
CA TRP A 489 3.44 -12.25 10.51
C TRP A 489 4.60 -12.29 9.53
N GLY A 490 5.11 -13.51 9.29
CA GLY A 490 6.26 -13.72 8.45
C GLY A 490 7.50 -12.97 8.92
N GLN A 491 7.59 -12.68 10.22
CA GLN A 491 8.72 -12.00 10.84
C GLN A 491 9.97 -12.86 10.77
N PHE A 492 11.09 -12.24 10.50
CA PHE A 492 12.42 -12.87 10.54
C PHE A 492 13.49 -11.80 10.60
N ASP A 493 14.60 -12.09 11.30
CA ASP A 493 15.76 -11.20 11.42
C ASP A 493 15.37 -9.73 11.72
N SER A 494 14.32 -9.47 12.50
CA SER A 494 13.65 -8.17 12.59
C SER A 494 14.56 -7.03 13.03
N VAL A 495 15.41 -7.26 14.01
CA VAL A 495 16.39 -6.26 14.48
C VAL A 495 17.41 -5.92 13.41
N LYS A 496 17.89 -6.93 12.67
CA LYS A 496 18.84 -6.75 11.57
C LYS A 496 18.22 -5.95 10.43
N ILE A 497 16.96 -6.28 10.06
CA ILE A 497 16.21 -5.57 9.02
C ILE A 497 15.94 -4.13 9.44
N ALA A 498 15.49 -3.90 10.67
CA ALA A 498 15.28 -2.54 11.18
C ALA A 498 16.55 -1.70 11.22
N THR A 499 17.66 -2.31 11.60
CA THR A 499 18.99 -1.65 11.56
C THR A 499 19.37 -1.25 10.14
N MET A 500 19.18 -2.14 9.15
CA MET A 500 19.40 -1.84 7.74
C MET A 500 18.50 -0.68 7.25
N VAL A 501 17.20 -0.71 7.60
CA VAL A 501 16.29 0.39 7.26
C VAL A 501 16.79 1.72 7.83
N LYS A 502 17.24 1.71 9.09
CA LYS A 502 17.78 2.88 9.77
C LYS A 502 19.08 3.41 9.16
N GLU A 503 19.92 2.53 8.63
CA GLU A 503 21.14 2.90 7.89
C GLU A 503 20.82 3.58 6.55
N ILE A 504 19.79 3.11 5.85
CA ILE A 504 19.33 3.68 4.56
C ILE A 504 18.62 5.01 4.78
N ASP A 505 17.76 5.10 5.80
CA ASP A 505 16.99 6.30 6.12
C ASP A 505 17.11 6.68 7.60
N LYS A 506 18.04 7.57 7.88
CA LYS A 506 18.30 8.13 9.22
C LYS A 506 17.32 9.24 9.62
N THR A 507 16.42 9.64 8.71
CA THR A 507 15.53 10.79 8.90
C THR A 507 14.15 10.42 9.45
N ARG A 508 13.88 9.12 9.63
CA ARG A 508 12.59 8.56 10.08
C ARG A 508 12.77 7.55 11.20
N PHE A 509 11.67 7.26 11.88
CA PHE A 509 11.61 6.18 12.86
C PHE A 509 11.47 4.82 12.20
N VAL A 510 11.75 3.76 12.97
CA VAL A 510 11.49 2.38 12.61
C VAL A 510 10.73 1.70 13.76
N ASP A 511 9.56 1.16 13.48
CA ASP A 511 8.83 0.25 14.36
C ASP A 511 9.07 -1.18 13.86
N HIS A 512 10.07 -1.86 14.40
CA HIS A 512 10.60 -3.09 13.83
C HIS A 512 9.60 -4.24 13.75
N VAL A 513 8.61 -4.32 14.67
CA VAL A 513 7.68 -5.45 14.79
C VAL A 513 6.28 -5.06 15.25
N SER A 514 5.76 -3.94 14.97
CA SER A 514 4.47 -3.47 15.45
C SER A 514 3.60 -4.52 16.18
N GLY A 515 3.50 -4.40 17.52
CA GLY A 515 2.74 -5.31 18.37
C GLY A 515 3.58 -6.40 19.06
N TYR A 516 3.36 -7.65 18.68
CA TYR A 516 3.93 -8.81 19.37
C TYR A 516 5.36 -9.14 18.90
N VAL A 517 6.02 -10.09 19.62
CA VAL A 517 7.33 -10.66 19.25
C VAL A 517 8.45 -9.61 19.21
N ASP A 518 8.48 -8.71 20.21
CA ASP A 518 9.50 -7.66 20.37
C ASP A 518 10.87 -8.27 20.76
N HIS A 519 11.91 -7.98 19.96
CA HIS A 519 13.30 -8.39 20.20
C HIS A 519 14.20 -7.21 20.59
N LEU A 520 13.63 -6.18 21.24
CA LEU A 520 14.33 -4.98 21.69
C LEU A 520 15.01 -4.19 20.55
N GLY A 521 14.41 -4.27 19.34
CA GLY A 521 14.89 -3.52 18.18
C GLY A 521 14.55 -2.03 18.23
N PRO A 522 15.14 -1.22 17.34
CA PRO A 522 14.84 0.20 17.23
C PRO A 522 13.43 0.40 16.63
N ASP A 523 12.80 1.54 16.78
CA ASP A 523 13.07 2.67 17.69
C ASP A 523 12.07 2.63 18.86
N PHE A 524 11.03 1.79 18.76
CA PHE A 524 9.86 1.78 19.64
C PHE A 524 9.68 0.47 20.41
N ARG A 525 9.08 0.56 21.59
CA ARG A 525 8.28 -0.52 22.18
C ARG A 525 6.86 -0.36 21.69
N SER A 526 6.40 -1.26 20.82
CA SER A 526 5.09 -1.20 20.17
C SER A 526 4.11 -2.18 20.83
N LEU A 527 2.84 -1.76 21.00
CA LEU A 527 1.81 -2.53 21.68
C LEU A 527 0.53 -2.60 20.84
N HIS A 528 -0.17 -3.77 20.86
CA HIS A 528 -1.53 -3.96 20.36
C HIS A 528 -2.45 -4.32 21.53
N ILE A 529 -3.49 -3.53 21.78
CA ILE A 529 -4.40 -3.72 22.93
C ILE A 529 -5.84 -3.50 22.48
N TYR A 530 -6.64 -4.57 22.37
CA TYR A 530 -8.04 -4.50 21.93
C TYR A 530 -9.05 -4.76 23.06
N PHE A 531 -8.77 -5.68 23.98
CA PHE A 531 -9.73 -6.12 25.00
C PHE A 531 -9.38 -5.66 26.41
N ASP A 532 -8.12 -5.40 26.67
CA ASP A 532 -7.62 -5.05 27.99
C ASP A 532 -7.59 -3.53 28.20
N THR A 533 -7.52 -3.13 29.47
CA THR A 533 -7.28 -1.73 29.83
C THR A 533 -5.87 -1.32 29.42
N ILE A 534 -5.77 -0.22 28.67
CA ILE A 534 -4.49 0.32 28.21
C ILE A 534 -3.74 0.89 29.43
N LYS A 535 -2.57 0.32 29.72
CA LYS A 535 -1.69 0.77 30.81
C LYS A 535 -0.32 1.11 30.24
N PHE A 536 0.13 2.32 30.54
CA PHE A 536 1.50 2.72 30.21
C PHE A 536 2.49 2.03 31.15
N GLU A 537 3.47 1.37 30.57
CA GLU A 537 4.64 0.84 31.24
C GLU A 537 5.88 1.34 30.52
N LYS A 538 6.84 1.88 31.28
CA LYS A 538 8.10 2.34 30.69
C LYS A 538 8.87 1.15 30.11
N ASP A 539 9.47 1.36 28.95
CA ASP A 539 10.30 0.36 28.31
C ASP A 539 11.61 0.12 29.07
N GLU A 540 12.06 -1.14 29.16
CA GLU A 540 13.24 -1.57 29.91
C GLU A 540 14.53 -0.91 29.43
N ILE A 541 14.66 -0.69 28.12
CA ILE A 541 15.80 -0.01 27.49
C ILE A 541 15.51 1.46 27.14
N ASN A 542 14.42 2.00 27.68
CA ASN A 542 14.02 3.40 27.57
C ASN A 542 13.67 3.86 26.15
N ARG A 543 13.13 2.98 25.28
CA ARG A 543 12.54 3.39 24.00
C ARG A 543 11.21 4.12 24.23
N PRO A 544 10.77 5.00 23.32
CA PRO A 544 9.38 5.46 23.28
C PRO A 544 8.41 4.28 23.21
N VAL A 545 7.33 4.38 23.99
CA VAL A 545 6.23 3.40 23.96
C VAL A 545 5.13 3.92 23.05
N VAL A 546 4.67 3.09 22.13
CA VAL A 546 3.61 3.41 21.19
C VAL A 546 2.53 2.33 21.23
N LEU A 547 1.27 2.73 21.06
CA LEU A 547 0.14 1.84 20.91
C LEU A 547 -0.22 1.77 19.42
N SER A 548 0.40 0.84 18.73
CA SER A 548 0.32 0.76 17.27
C SER A 548 -0.98 0.18 16.74
N GLU A 549 -1.79 -0.45 17.61
CA GLU A 549 -3.19 -0.78 17.33
C GLU A 549 -4.03 -0.82 18.61
N TYR A 550 -5.26 -0.25 18.57
CA TYR A 550 -6.23 -0.35 19.65
C TYR A 550 -7.67 -0.07 19.15
N GLY A 551 -8.66 -0.37 19.96
CA GLY A 551 -10.07 -0.06 19.69
C GLY A 551 -10.78 -1.18 18.96
N GLY A 552 -10.95 -1.08 17.65
CA GLY A 552 -11.65 -2.11 16.85
C GLY A 552 -13.16 -2.15 17.13
N TYR A 553 -13.78 -1.00 17.49
CA TYR A 553 -15.18 -0.88 17.81
C TYR A 553 -16.04 -0.76 16.56
N GLY A 554 -17.05 -1.61 16.43
CA GLY A 554 -17.89 -1.72 15.25
C GLY A 554 -19.35 -1.31 15.46
N LEU A 555 -19.93 -0.81 14.39
CA LEU A 555 -21.37 -0.54 14.25
C LEU A 555 -21.84 -1.08 12.92
N LYS A 556 -22.92 -1.87 12.96
CA LYS A 556 -23.58 -2.39 11.77
C LYS A 556 -24.49 -1.32 11.16
N VAL A 557 -24.18 -0.85 9.96
CA VAL A 557 -25.00 0.08 9.21
C VAL A 557 -25.73 -0.68 8.09
N LYS A 558 -27.06 -0.74 8.20
CA LYS A 558 -27.90 -1.43 7.21
C LYS A 558 -27.67 -0.83 5.81
N ASP A 559 -27.68 -1.67 4.79
CA ASP A 559 -27.51 -1.32 3.37
C ASP A 559 -26.10 -0.82 2.98
N HIS A 560 -25.14 -0.78 3.93
CA HIS A 560 -23.75 -0.36 3.72
C HIS A 560 -22.73 -1.44 4.11
N LEU A 561 -23.15 -2.70 4.14
CA LEU A 561 -22.32 -3.83 4.54
C LEU A 561 -21.59 -4.41 3.32
N GLY A 562 -20.30 -4.72 3.49
CA GLY A 562 -19.48 -5.35 2.45
C GLY A 562 -19.73 -6.85 2.27
N CYS A 563 -20.21 -7.52 3.32
CA CYS A 563 -20.41 -8.97 3.36
C CYS A 563 -21.71 -9.36 4.07
N THR A 564 -22.14 -10.60 3.88
CA THR A 564 -23.32 -11.18 4.58
C THR A 564 -23.03 -11.45 6.05
N GLU A 565 -21.80 -11.84 6.40
CA GLU A 565 -21.33 -11.98 7.78
C GLU A 565 -20.49 -10.78 8.17
N GLN A 566 -20.54 -10.38 9.43
CA GLN A 566 -19.81 -9.24 9.95
C GLN A 566 -18.97 -9.65 11.16
N PHE A 567 -17.81 -9.00 11.30
CA PHE A 567 -16.88 -9.13 12.40
C PHE A 567 -16.48 -7.76 12.95
N SER A 568 -16.30 -7.69 14.27
CA SER A 568 -15.68 -6.58 14.98
C SER A 568 -15.21 -7.08 16.34
N TYR A 569 -14.24 -6.42 16.95
CA TYR A 569 -13.78 -6.79 18.31
C TYR A 569 -14.85 -6.52 19.36
N ILE A 570 -15.49 -5.36 19.31
CA ILE A 570 -16.64 -5.00 20.17
C ILE A 570 -17.71 -4.35 19.30
N MET A 571 -18.98 -4.79 19.44
CA MET A 571 -20.11 -4.31 18.65
C MET A 571 -20.97 -3.35 19.45
N PHE A 572 -21.36 -2.25 18.80
CA PHE A 572 -22.31 -1.27 19.31
C PHE A 572 -23.59 -1.26 18.47
N GLU A 573 -24.67 -0.75 19.05
CA GLU A 573 -26.00 -0.80 18.43
C GLU A 573 -26.38 0.54 17.77
N THR A 574 -25.78 1.65 18.20
CA THR A 574 -26.08 3.00 17.70
C THR A 574 -24.81 3.85 17.56
N GLU A 575 -24.91 4.89 16.72
CA GLU A 575 -23.87 5.89 16.50
C GLU A 575 -23.45 6.58 17.81
N GLU A 576 -24.43 6.93 18.67
CA GLU A 576 -24.18 7.62 19.93
C GLU A 576 -23.38 6.73 20.89
N LYS A 577 -23.77 5.44 21.02
CA LYS A 577 -23.05 4.50 21.90
C LYS A 577 -21.62 4.25 21.39
N LEU A 578 -21.44 4.09 20.09
CA LEU A 578 -20.13 3.95 19.49
C LEU A 578 -19.27 5.19 19.74
N THR A 579 -19.83 6.37 19.48
CA THR A 579 -19.14 7.66 19.68
C THR A 579 -18.71 7.83 21.13
N GLU A 580 -19.63 7.63 22.08
CA GLU A 580 -19.33 7.80 23.52
C GLU A 580 -18.27 6.79 23.99
N SER A 581 -18.31 5.54 23.49
CA SER A 581 -17.32 4.53 23.84
C SER A 581 -15.91 4.86 23.32
N ILE A 582 -15.80 5.39 22.10
CA ILE A 582 -14.52 5.86 21.54
C ILE A 582 -14.01 7.08 22.33
N LYS A 583 -14.88 8.04 22.63
CA LYS A 583 -14.53 9.21 23.46
C LYS A 583 -14.01 8.78 24.83
N SER A 584 -14.70 7.85 25.50
CA SER A 584 -14.25 7.34 26.81
C SER A 584 -12.90 6.64 26.68
N LEU A 585 -12.69 5.84 25.63
CA LEU A 585 -11.40 5.19 25.38
C LEU A 585 -10.27 6.24 25.22
N ILE A 586 -10.51 7.29 24.44
CA ILE A 586 -9.53 8.38 24.26
C ILE A 586 -9.30 9.13 25.58
N LYS A 587 -10.38 9.59 26.23
CA LYS A 587 -10.32 10.46 27.41
C LYS A 587 -9.79 9.74 28.65
N ASP A 588 -10.25 8.50 28.88
CA ASP A 588 -10.01 7.79 30.14
C ASP A 588 -8.79 6.87 30.05
N GLN A 589 -8.34 6.51 28.85
CA GLN A 589 -7.19 5.60 28.66
C GLN A 589 -6.06 6.22 27.84
N ILE A 590 -6.30 6.77 26.64
CA ILE A 590 -5.20 7.30 25.82
C ILE A 590 -4.61 8.56 26.42
N TYR A 591 -5.43 9.56 26.76
CA TYR A 591 -4.98 10.84 27.30
C TYR A 591 -4.15 10.70 28.59
N PRO A 592 -4.60 9.94 29.62
CA PRO A 592 -3.79 9.76 30.83
C PRO A 592 -2.46 9.03 30.58
N ASN A 593 -2.42 8.09 29.63
CA ASN A 593 -1.20 7.37 29.27
C ASN A 593 -0.27 8.24 28.40
N MET A 594 -0.81 9.12 27.55
CA MET A 594 -0.02 10.14 26.84
C MET A 594 0.74 11.02 27.83
N ILE A 595 0.08 11.51 28.88
CA ILE A 595 0.74 12.32 29.91
C ILE A 595 1.88 11.55 30.59
N LYS A 596 1.70 10.25 30.85
CA LYS A 596 2.72 9.39 31.48
C LYS A 596 3.90 9.05 30.57
N GLY A 597 3.75 9.11 29.24
CA GLY A 597 4.83 8.77 28.31
C GLY A 597 4.44 7.99 27.06
N LEU A 598 3.17 7.65 26.84
CA LEU A 598 2.72 7.12 25.56
C LEU A 598 2.96 8.16 24.46
N CYS A 599 3.58 7.76 23.35
CA CYS A 599 4.07 8.68 22.32
C CYS A 599 3.23 8.68 21.04
N ALA A 600 2.50 7.60 20.78
CA ALA A 600 1.58 7.48 19.66
C ALA A 600 0.46 6.50 19.98
N ALA A 601 -0.68 6.64 19.27
CA ALA A 601 -1.79 5.70 19.34
C ALA A 601 -2.46 5.58 17.96
N VAL A 602 -2.77 4.34 17.51
CA VAL A 602 -3.39 4.05 16.22
C VAL A 602 -4.70 3.31 16.42
N TYR A 603 -5.81 3.98 16.16
CA TYR A 603 -7.15 3.38 16.26
C TYR A 603 -7.47 2.48 15.06
N THR A 604 -8.02 1.32 15.26
CA THR A 604 -8.49 0.38 14.25
C THR A 604 -9.99 0.55 14.02
N GLN A 605 -10.48 1.12 12.87
CA GLN A 605 -9.75 1.55 11.70
C GLN A 605 -10.48 2.66 10.91
N LEU A 606 -9.91 3.10 9.77
CA LEU A 606 -10.46 4.19 8.94
C LEU A 606 -11.83 3.84 8.36
N SER A 607 -11.93 2.69 7.69
CA SER A 607 -13.18 2.23 7.07
C SER A 607 -13.41 0.76 7.32
N ASP A 608 -14.66 0.34 7.25
CA ASP A 608 -14.98 -1.07 7.12
C ASP A 608 -14.28 -1.68 5.91
N VAL A 609 -13.93 -2.96 6.01
CA VAL A 609 -13.40 -3.75 4.90
C VAL A 609 -14.08 -5.10 4.88
N GLU A 610 -14.89 -5.36 3.86
CA GLU A 610 -15.62 -6.61 3.68
C GLU A 610 -16.47 -7.01 4.90
N GLN A 611 -16.04 -8.05 5.67
CA GLN A 611 -16.76 -8.48 6.88
C GLN A 611 -16.33 -7.72 8.15
N GLU A 612 -15.18 -7.07 8.12
CA GLU A 612 -14.65 -6.32 9.27
C GLU A 612 -15.28 -4.93 9.33
N ILE A 613 -16.17 -4.71 10.31
CA ILE A 613 -17.01 -3.50 10.39
C ILE A 613 -16.67 -2.61 11.59
N ASN A 614 -15.40 -2.37 11.83
CA ASN A 614 -14.85 -1.52 12.90
C ASN A 614 -14.25 -0.19 12.38
N GLY A 615 -14.56 0.18 11.14
CA GLY A 615 -14.16 1.46 10.56
C GLY A 615 -14.95 2.66 11.10
N PHE A 616 -14.38 3.87 11.02
CA PHE A 616 -15.13 5.12 11.16
C PHE A 616 -16.10 5.32 10.00
N LEU A 617 -15.69 4.93 8.79
CA LEU A 617 -16.50 4.97 7.57
C LEU A 617 -17.02 3.57 7.23
N THR A 618 -18.20 3.50 6.61
CA THR A 618 -18.67 2.28 5.95
C THR A 618 -17.77 1.91 4.77
N TYR A 619 -17.78 0.64 4.31
CA TYR A 619 -16.89 0.16 3.24
C TYR A 619 -17.08 0.92 1.92
N ASP A 620 -18.28 1.38 1.63
CA ASP A 620 -18.61 2.23 0.47
C ASP A 620 -18.37 3.74 0.71
N ARG A 621 -17.82 4.14 1.86
CA ARG A 621 -17.53 5.54 2.27
C ARG A 621 -18.74 6.46 2.30
N LYS A 622 -19.97 5.93 2.26
CA LYS A 622 -21.19 6.76 2.22
C LYS A 622 -21.66 7.24 3.59
N VAL A 623 -21.28 6.52 4.65
CA VAL A 623 -21.71 6.84 6.03
C VAL A 623 -20.50 6.96 6.94
N LEU A 624 -20.41 8.07 7.65
CA LEU A 624 -19.56 8.23 8.82
C LEU A 624 -20.33 7.71 10.03
N LYS A 625 -19.77 6.76 10.77
CA LYS A 625 -20.48 5.99 11.82
C LYS A 625 -20.41 6.61 13.20
N VAL A 626 -19.86 7.81 13.33
CA VAL A 626 -19.64 8.53 14.59
C VAL A 626 -20.05 9.99 14.48
N ILE A 627 -20.37 10.62 15.59
CA ILE A 627 -20.61 12.06 15.70
C ILE A 627 -19.27 12.79 15.62
N ALA A 628 -18.98 13.34 14.43
CA ALA A 628 -17.66 13.91 14.10
C ALA A 628 -17.14 14.95 15.09
N SER A 629 -18.00 15.88 15.52
CA SER A 629 -17.63 16.95 16.46
C SER A 629 -17.16 16.41 17.82
N GLU A 630 -17.75 15.32 18.28
CA GLU A 630 -17.42 14.72 19.56
C GLU A 630 -16.11 13.95 19.53
N ILE A 631 -15.86 13.22 18.44
CA ILE A 631 -14.56 12.55 18.23
C ILE A 631 -13.44 13.58 18.09
N LYS A 632 -13.70 14.65 17.32
CA LYS A 632 -12.73 15.74 17.17
C LYS A 632 -12.38 16.38 18.52
N GLU A 633 -13.37 16.68 19.35
CA GLU A 633 -13.15 17.24 20.69
C GLU A 633 -12.26 16.31 21.54
N ALA A 634 -12.52 15.00 21.52
CA ALA A 634 -11.71 14.03 22.24
C ALA A 634 -10.26 13.97 21.70
N ASN A 635 -10.08 13.93 20.38
CA ASN A 635 -8.76 13.93 19.75
C ASN A 635 -7.98 15.23 19.96
N ASP A 636 -8.65 16.38 20.02
CA ASP A 636 -8.01 17.68 20.31
C ASP A 636 -7.40 17.74 21.72
N MET A 637 -7.77 16.84 22.64
CA MET A 637 -7.11 16.68 23.94
C MET A 637 -5.71 16.05 23.83
N LEU A 638 -5.44 15.28 22.75
CA LEU A 638 -4.19 14.54 22.54
C LEU A 638 -3.07 15.40 21.95
N LYS A 639 -3.08 16.69 22.22
CA LYS A 639 -2.03 17.63 21.83
C LYS A 639 -1.14 17.90 23.04
N LEU A 640 0.15 17.55 22.92
CA LEU A 640 1.14 17.90 23.94
C LEU A 640 1.28 19.43 23.96
N ARG A 641 0.98 20.03 25.10
CA ARG A 641 1.13 21.47 25.33
C ARG A 641 2.31 21.65 26.29
N TYR A 642 3.30 22.38 25.81
CA TYR A 642 4.46 22.81 26.62
C TYR A 642 4.39 24.34 26.64
N ASP A 643 3.91 24.88 27.80
CA ASP A 643 3.91 26.30 28.09
C ASP A 643 5.34 26.81 28.33
#